data_17e0eb25eb794d0bdaf8473e55354445
#
_entry.id   17e0eb25eb794d0bdaf8473e55354445
#
_cell.length_a   1.000
_cell.length_b   1.000
_cell.length_c   1.000
_cell.angle_alpha   90.00
_cell.angle_beta   90.00
_cell.angle_gamma   90.00
#
_symmetry.space_group_name_H-M   'P 1'
#
loop_
_entity.id
_entity.type
_entity.pdbx_description
1 polymer ?
#
loop_
_entity_poly.entity_id
_entity_poly.type
_entity_poly.pdbx_seq_one_letter_code
_entity_poly.pdbx_strand_id
1 'polypeptide(L)'
;MKRLQSYILFILLLLATVLPAHGHISRNMFMITNLNTDNGLSSPRVYSIVEAEDGAMWISTKRGVDRYNGQLVSNYTLATEMPYSDASGRNIKLTQDHHRQIYAYDNKGKVYIYNKVKDTFVLRCNLLNILGGSIVLNELLVDEKGNFWLAMDKGLYCLSASADGKEIVRKKAKGRFILKDTYINHIQFVGKRLLIGTSKDVYCYSVATQKIAKKISGSSVVSSYHDIEGHHIWLGTFHEGVKVVDDSTWKPINSIAFHSFQNIPQNPVRSIISFNHQTVLMAVDGAGIYAYDKQNKQTKLLLNTDGRPGNVLKGNGLYTLCRDRFGDLWAGSYSGGVDLAIPMEHTLEYITHEYLNNQSLIDNCVNDVFQSRDGKIWYATDKGVSIYDSQTHFWHHGLYNKVALTICQTVDGRILVGTYGNGVYQVNSDGTSMPAYSVRNGKLKSDYVFSLFVDSEGNLWIGCLDGDMACFPSGKNVFRGVEKAAFYLPVNEVQCITESEDKHSIAVGTSHGCYLIDKREPLHPRRFFYPNQYPDKDINLFVNSMVYQNSRHIWIGTDGGGLYDYDLTTNKLRNYTTQESLPSNTVYGLIKGKNGKLWLSTDKGLAFIYQGKVVNLNFFKGLEREYNRMSVACTSDGRMLFGSNDGVVALAPMFAKGLNYAAPLRIHRVEVEGVERTDQWNKSLFEMLQDGTLHLHHHENTLIVSFESINYQY
;
A
#
# COMPACT_ATOMS: atom_id res chain seq x y z
N MET A 1 9.77 26.73 47.48
CA MET A 1 8.74 26.96 46.46
C MET A 1 9.30 27.08 45.05
N LYS A 2 10.24 27.96 44.72
CA LYS A 2 10.78 28.12 43.36
C LYS A 2 11.40 26.84 42.76
N ARG A 3 12.12 26.01 43.56
CA ARG A 3 12.68 24.75 43.07
C ARG A 3 11.61 23.67 42.79
N LEU A 4 10.52 23.64 43.55
CA LEU A 4 9.42 22.72 43.34
C LEU A 4 8.61 23.08 42.07
N GLN A 5 8.42 24.37 41.82
CA GLN A 5 7.80 24.85 40.57
C GLN A 5 8.66 24.55 39.33
N SER A 6 10.00 24.61 39.43
CA SER A 6 10.91 24.24 38.34
C SER A 6 10.87 22.73 38.07
N TYR A 7 10.74 21.89 39.10
CA TYR A 7 10.58 20.43 38.95
C TYR A 7 9.22 20.05 38.33
N ILE A 8 8.15 20.71 38.77
CA ILE A 8 6.81 20.51 38.22
C ILE A 8 6.75 20.97 36.75
N LEU A 9 7.39 22.09 36.41
CA LEU A 9 7.49 22.56 35.02
C LEU A 9 8.34 21.62 34.15
N PHE A 10 9.41 21.06 34.71
CA PHE A 10 10.26 20.08 34.02
C PHE A 10 9.56 18.73 33.80
N ILE A 11 8.76 18.26 34.78
CA ILE A 11 7.92 17.06 34.66
C ILE A 11 6.75 17.30 33.70
N LEU A 12 6.16 18.46 33.67
CA LEU A 12 5.13 18.84 32.69
C LEU A 12 5.70 18.98 31.27
N LEU A 13 6.92 19.47 31.12
CA LEU A 13 7.66 19.46 29.84
C LEU A 13 8.04 18.04 29.40
N LEU A 14 8.46 17.16 30.31
CA LEU A 14 8.73 15.75 30.03
C LEU A 14 7.46 14.95 29.70
N LEU A 15 6.34 15.25 30.33
CA LEU A 15 5.02 14.66 30.01
C LEU A 15 4.46 15.18 28.68
N ALA A 16 4.83 16.39 28.26
CA ALA A 16 4.47 16.93 26.95
C ALA A 16 5.26 16.30 25.78
N THR A 17 6.42 15.67 26.07
CA THR A 17 7.24 15.00 25.04
C THR A 17 6.92 13.51 24.85
N VAL A 18 5.98 12.95 25.66
CA VAL A 18 5.54 11.54 25.56
C VAL A 18 4.09 11.45 25.05
N LEU A 19 3.61 12.43 24.31
CA LEU A 19 2.45 12.23 23.47
C LEU A 19 2.95 11.40 22.26
N PRO A 20 2.36 10.21 22.02
CA PRO A 20 2.68 9.50 20.79
C PRO A 20 2.37 10.49 19.65
N ALA A 21 3.32 10.69 18.75
CA ALA A 21 3.11 11.43 17.53
C ALA A 21 2.00 10.70 16.77
N HIS A 22 0.76 11.15 16.98
CA HIS A 22 -0.40 10.68 16.24
C HIS A 22 -0.17 11.20 14.81
N GLY A 23 0.22 10.28 13.93
CA GLY A 23 0.63 10.58 12.59
C GLY A 23 -0.45 11.37 11.85
N HIS A 24 -0.16 12.61 11.53
CA HIS A 24 -0.99 13.38 10.63
C HIS A 24 -1.08 12.66 9.29
N ILE A 25 -2.30 12.42 8.81
CA ILE A 25 -2.49 11.90 7.47
C ILE A 25 -1.83 12.85 6.46
N SER A 26 -0.98 12.30 5.59
CA SER A 26 -0.26 13.06 4.56
C SER A 26 -0.36 12.36 3.21
N ARG A 27 -0.08 13.08 2.12
CA ARG A 27 -0.06 12.52 0.77
C ARG A 27 0.89 11.33 0.65
N ASN A 28 2.05 11.39 1.30
CA ASN A 28 3.08 10.34 1.24
C ASN A 28 2.66 9.03 1.91
N MET A 29 1.52 9.01 2.58
CA MET A 29 0.94 7.79 3.18
C MET A 29 0.08 6.99 2.22
N PHE A 30 -0.05 7.40 0.96
CA PHE A 30 -0.85 6.69 -0.03
C PHE A 30 -0.01 6.26 -1.23
N MET A 31 -0.18 5.02 -1.63
CA MET A 31 0.16 4.54 -2.97
C MET A 31 -1.09 4.63 -3.84
N ILE A 32 -1.01 5.33 -4.97
CA ILE A 32 -2.16 5.55 -5.83
C ILE A 32 -1.98 4.78 -7.13
N THR A 33 -2.98 3.96 -7.45
CA THR A 33 -3.13 3.29 -8.74
C THR A 33 -4.41 3.75 -9.40
N ASN A 34 -4.44 3.78 -10.73
CA ASN A 34 -5.58 4.27 -11.48
C ASN A 34 -6.19 3.17 -12.33
N LEU A 35 -7.51 3.03 -12.23
CA LEU A 35 -8.34 2.19 -13.08
C LEU A 35 -9.04 3.09 -14.09
N ASN A 36 -8.72 2.91 -15.37
CA ASN A 36 -9.24 3.70 -16.49
C ASN A 36 -9.63 2.80 -17.67
N THR A 37 -9.87 3.40 -18.84
CA THR A 37 -10.22 2.65 -20.05
C THR A 37 -9.09 1.75 -20.56
N ASP A 38 -7.84 2.03 -20.25
CA ASP A 38 -6.69 1.24 -20.71
C ASP A 38 -6.62 -0.12 -19.98
N ASN A 39 -7.15 -0.16 -18.75
CA ASN A 39 -7.25 -1.38 -17.95
C ASN A 39 -8.70 -1.89 -17.79
N GLY A 40 -9.56 -1.57 -18.75
CA GLY A 40 -10.84 -2.23 -18.94
C GLY A 40 -12.07 -1.49 -18.43
N LEU A 41 -11.94 -0.34 -17.77
CA LEU A 41 -13.09 0.48 -17.37
C LEU A 41 -13.88 0.92 -18.60
N SER A 42 -15.21 0.79 -18.60
CA SER A 42 -16.06 1.10 -19.76
C SER A 42 -16.07 2.58 -20.16
N SER A 43 -15.82 3.48 -19.20
CA SER A 43 -15.73 4.93 -19.42
C SER A 43 -14.90 5.59 -18.30
N PRO A 44 -14.12 6.65 -18.61
CA PRO A 44 -13.36 7.39 -17.61
C PRO A 44 -14.26 8.27 -16.71
N ARG A 45 -15.56 8.41 -17.04
CA ARG A 45 -16.52 9.19 -16.26
C ARG A 45 -17.25 8.29 -15.28
N VAL A 46 -16.95 8.47 -13.99
CA VAL A 46 -17.48 7.68 -12.88
C VAL A 46 -18.45 8.50 -12.05
N TYR A 47 -19.62 7.92 -11.71
CA TYR A 47 -20.66 8.62 -10.94
C TYR A 47 -20.81 8.11 -9.52
N SER A 48 -20.65 6.81 -9.28
CA SER A 48 -20.70 6.20 -7.95
C SER A 48 -19.87 4.92 -7.89
N ILE A 49 -19.41 4.58 -6.69
CA ILE A 49 -18.65 3.37 -6.38
C ILE A 49 -19.26 2.76 -5.13
N VAL A 50 -19.48 1.45 -5.15
CA VAL A 50 -19.99 0.68 -4.00
C VAL A 50 -19.26 -0.66 -3.90
N GLU A 51 -18.97 -1.09 -2.67
CA GLU A 51 -18.38 -2.40 -2.40
C GLU A 51 -19.48 -3.43 -2.17
N ALA A 52 -19.46 -4.52 -2.92
CA ALA A 52 -20.41 -5.61 -2.77
C ALA A 52 -20.09 -6.51 -1.56
N GLU A 53 -20.99 -7.43 -1.23
CA GLU A 53 -20.81 -8.42 -0.18
C GLU A 53 -19.58 -9.31 -0.40
N ASP A 54 -19.28 -9.65 -1.65
CA ASP A 54 -18.13 -10.46 -2.06
C ASP A 54 -16.81 -9.71 -2.02
N GLY A 55 -16.82 -8.38 -1.81
CA GLY A 55 -15.67 -7.51 -1.80
C GLY A 55 -15.35 -6.87 -3.15
N ALA A 56 -16.04 -7.26 -4.24
CA ALA A 56 -15.87 -6.64 -5.53
C ALA A 56 -16.35 -5.18 -5.51
N MET A 57 -15.62 -4.32 -6.22
CA MET A 57 -16.01 -2.93 -6.39
C MET A 57 -16.90 -2.79 -7.62
N TRP A 58 -18.08 -2.24 -7.40
CA TRP A 58 -19.01 -1.91 -8.46
C TRP A 58 -18.94 -0.43 -8.76
N ILE A 59 -18.72 -0.11 -10.01
CA ILE A 59 -18.41 1.24 -10.48
C ILE A 59 -19.42 1.63 -11.54
N SER A 60 -20.22 2.66 -11.30
CA SER A 60 -21.09 3.20 -12.33
C SER A 60 -20.38 4.20 -13.19
N THR A 61 -20.53 4.07 -14.50
CA THR A 61 -19.89 4.93 -15.49
C THR A 61 -20.93 5.50 -16.46
N LYS A 62 -20.49 6.36 -17.35
CA LYS A 62 -21.35 6.88 -18.43
C LYS A 62 -21.90 5.78 -19.36
N ARG A 63 -21.17 4.66 -19.51
CA ARG A 63 -21.52 3.59 -20.46
C ARG A 63 -22.25 2.40 -19.84
N GLY A 64 -22.24 2.27 -18.51
CA GLY A 64 -22.83 1.15 -17.83
C GLY A 64 -22.35 1.00 -16.40
N VAL A 65 -22.29 -0.23 -15.95
CA VAL A 65 -21.78 -0.61 -14.64
C VAL A 65 -20.63 -1.58 -14.84
N ASP A 66 -19.53 -1.31 -14.17
CA ASP A 66 -18.33 -2.14 -14.20
C ASP A 66 -18.13 -2.81 -12.83
N ARG A 67 -17.73 -4.08 -12.84
CA ARG A 67 -17.33 -4.83 -11.64
C ARG A 67 -15.85 -5.09 -11.70
N TYR A 68 -15.13 -4.67 -10.69
CA TYR A 68 -13.68 -4.88 -10.55
C TYR A 68 -13.39 -5.81 -9.37
N ASN A 69 -12.62 -6.86 -9.61
CA ASN A 69 -12.27 -7.88 -8.60
C ASN A 69 -10.80 -7.83 -8.15
N GLY A 70 -10.06 -6.78 -8.51
CA GLY A 70 -8.64 -6.61 -8.23
C GLY A 70 -7.73 -6.93 -9.43
N GLN A 71 -8.19 -7.72 -10.38
CA GLN A 71 -7.43 -8.10 -11.59
C GLN A 71 -8.17 -7.73 -12.88
N LEU A 72 -9.46 -8.05 -12.95
CA LEU A 72 -10.27 -7.91 -14.15
C LEU A 72 -11.44 -6.96 -13.93
N VAL A 73 -11.79 -6.23 -14.98
CA VAL A 73 -13.01 -5.43 -15.07
C VAL A 73 -14.02 -6.16 -15.94
N SER A 74 -15.18 -6.49 -15.36
CA SER A 74 -16.34 -7.00 -16.10
C SER A 74 -17.32 -5.87 -16.36
N ASN A 75 -17.73 -5.69 -17.62
CA ASN A 75 -18.59 -4.59 -18.03
C ASN A 75 -20.04 -5.08 -18.19
N TYR A 76 -20.99 -4.39 -17.55
CA TYR A 76 -22.41 -4.68 -17.60
C TYR A 76 -23.16 -3.54 -18.27
N THR A 77 -23.78 -3.83 -19.42
CA THR A 77 -24.68 -2.89 -20.08
C THR A 77 -26.07 -3.03 -19.49
N LEU A 78 -26.68 -1.91 -19.10
CA LEU A 78 -28.08 -1.92 -18.68
C LEU A 78 -28.97 -2.03 -19.92
N ALA A 79 -29.77 -3.10 -20.01
CA ALA A 79 -30.65 -3.33 -21.16
C ALA A 79 -31.56 -2.13 -21.42
N THR A 80 -31.45 -1.54 -22.59
CA THR A 80 -32.27 -0.41 -23.03
C THR A 80 -33.08 -0.85 -24.25
N GLU A 81 -34.38 -0.71 -24.19
CA GLU A 81 -35.29 -0.93 -25.33
C GLU A 81 -35.16 0.19 -26.42
N MET A 82 -34.21 1.12 -26.25
CA MET A 82 -34.05 2.30 -27.12
C MET A 82 -32.71 2.30 -27.85
N PRO A 83 -32.67 2.74 -29.11
CA PRO A 83 -31.44 2.84 -29.88
C PRO A 83 -30.45 3.86 -29.28
N TYR A 84 -29.19 3.72 -29.64
CA TYR A 84 -28.01 4.47 -29.15
C TYR A 84 -28.12 6.02 -29.12
N SER A 85 -29.08 6.60 -29.85
CA SER A 85 -29.31 8.05 -29.93
C SER A 85 -29.76 8.69 -28.61
N ASP A 86 -30.33 7.92 -27.67
CA ASP A 86 -30.88 8.46 -26.42
C ASP A 86 -29.99 8.23 -25.19
N ALA A 87 -28.78 7.69 -25.40
CA ALA A 87 -27.78 7.49 -24.36
C ALA A 87 -27.09 8.82 -23.93
N SER A 88 -27.22 9.88 -24.71
CA SER A 88 -26.74 11.21 -24.35
C SER A 88 -27.58 11.80 -23.21
N GLY A 89 -26.96 11.90 -22.02
CA GLY A 89 -27.60 12.50 -20.84
C GLY A 89 -28.07 11.52 -19.77
N ARG A 90 -27.81 10.21 -19.89
CA ARG A 90 -28.04 9.26 -18.80
C ARG A 90 -26.87 9.28 -17.81
N ASN A 91 -27.20 9.47 -16.55
CA ASN A 91 -26.28 9.30 -15.44
C ASN A 91 -26.73 8.07 -14.66
N ILE A 92 -25.91 7.01 -14.71
CA ILE A 92 -26.18 5.78 -13.98
C ILE A 92 -25.51 5.90 -12.61
N LYS A 93 -26.27 5.61 -11.55
CA LYS A 93 -25.74 5.54 -10.19
C LYS A 93 -26.07 4.19 -9.57
N LEU A 94 -25.30 3.84 -8.55
CA LEU A 94 -25.45 2.62 -7.77
C LEU A 94 -25.92 2.94 -6.35
N THR A 95 -26.69 2.05 -5.77
CA THR A 95 -27.02 2.00 -4.35
C THR A 95 -27.12 0.57 -3.88
N GLN A 96 -27.13 0.37 -2.57
CA GLN A 96 -27.27 -0.94 -1.92
C GLN A 96 -28.40 -0.90 -0.90
N ASP A 97 -29.04 -2.03 -0.68
CA ASP A 97 -29.87 -2.23 0.49
C ASP A 97 -29.05 -2.74 1.70
N HIS A 98 -29.72 -3.01 2.81
CA HIS A 98 -29.07 -3.51 4.04
C HIS A 98 -28.47 -4.93 3.90
N HIS A 99 -28.88 -5.70 2.89
CA HIS A 99 -28.29 -6.99 2.51
C HIS A 99 -27.14 -6.86 1.51
N ARG A 100 -26.67 -5.62 1.23
CA ARG A 100 -25.67 -5.31 0.20
C ARG A 100 -26.06 -5.77 -1.21
N GLN A 101 -27.36 -5.94 -1.50
CA GLN A 101 -27.86 -6.16 -2.83
C GLN A 101 -27.63 -4.91 -3.69
N ILE A 102 -27.04 -5.07 -4.86
CA ILE A 102 -26.70 -3.95 -5.75
C ILE A 102 -27.92 -3.58 -6.60
N TYR A 103 -28.20 -2.29 -6.61
CA TYR A 103 -29.17 -1.64 -7.49
C TYR A 103 -28.44 -0.61 -8.35
N ALA A 104 -28.77 -0.59 -9.66
CA ALA A 104 -28.36 0.47 -10.56
C ALA A 104 -29.61 1.27 -10.97
N TYR A 105 -29.51 2.58 -11.06
CA TYR A 105 -30.59 3.43 -11.51
C TYR A 105 -30.10 4.55 -12.39
N ASP A 106 -30.93 4.99 -13.31
CA ASP A 106 -30.63 6.14 -14.15
C ASP A 106 -31.48 7.37 -13.76
N ASN A 107 -31.00 8.54 -14.15
CA ASN A 107 -31.70 9.81 -13.88
C ASN A 107 -33.05 9.93 -14.60
N LYS A 108 -33.41 9.02 -15.51
CA LYS A 108 -34.71 8.95 -16.18
C LYS A 108 -35.70 8.01 -15.49
N GLY A 109 -35.32 7.41 -14.34
CA GLY A 109 -36.18 6.65 -13.45
C GLY A 109 -36.29 5.17 -13.75
N LYS A 110 -35.37 4.57 -14.50
CA LYS A 110 -35.26 3.10 -14.57
C LYS A 110 -34.39 2.61 -13.42
N VAL A 111 -34.86 1.59 -12.72
CA VAL A 111 -34.14 0.94 -11.59
C VAL A 111 -33.93 -0.51 -11.94
N TYR A 112 -32.71 -0.97 -11.82
CA TYR A 112 -32.27 -2.33 -12.10
C TYR A 112 -31.72 -2.97 -10.82
N ILE A 113 -31.85 -4.28 -10.72
CA ILE A 113 -31.27 -5.09 -9.64
C ILE A 113 -30.27 -6.08 -10.26
N TYR A 114 -29.10 -6.22 -9.64
CA TYR A 114 -28.13 -7.22 -10.06
C TYR A 114 -28.62 -8.62 -9.67
N ASN A 115 -28.71 -9.50 -10.64
CA ASN A 115 -29.07 -10.90 -10.45
C ASN A 115 -27.80 -11.75 -10.51
N LYS A 116 -27.40 -12.29 -9.36
CA LYS A 116 -26.17 -13.10 -9.23
C LYS A 116 -26.23 -14.39 -10.09
N VAL A 117 -27.43 -14.98 -10.25
CA VAL A 117 -27.61 -16.24 -11.00
C VAL A 117 -27.46 -16.02 -12.50
N LYS A 118 -27.99 -14.89 -13.00
CA LYS A 118 -27.93 -14.54 -14.43
C LYS A 118 -26.70 -13.72 -14.79
N ASP A 119 -25.91 -13.34 -13.79
CA ASP A 119 -24.78 -12.43 -13.92
C ASP A 119 -25.09 -11.18 -14.76
N THR A 120 -26.26 -10.56 -14.48
CA THR A 120 -26.74 -9.42 -15.24
C THR A 120 -27.65 -8.52 -14.41
N PHE A 121 -27.83 -7.28 -14.87
CA PHE A 121 -28.82 -6.37 -14.30
C PHE A 121 -30.19 -6.58 -14.94
N VAL A 122 -31.20 -6.85 -14.10
CA VAL A 122 -32.59 -7.03 -14.51
C VAL A 122 -33.38 -5.77 -14.15
N LEU A 123 -34.21 -5.28 -15.06
CA LEU A 123 -35.08 -4.13 -14.81
C LEU A 123 -36.07 -4.47 -13.69
N ARG A 124 -35.95 -3.75 -12.55
CA ARG A 124 -36.83 -3.91 -11.40
C ARG A 124 -38.10 -3.09 -11.52
N CYS A 125 -37.97 -1.84 -11.93
CA CYS A 125 -39.11 -0.98 -12.22
C CYS A 125 -38.71 0.20 -13.15
N ASN A 126 -39.73 0.77 -13.80
CA ASN A 126 -39.61 2.03 -14.54
C ASN A 126 -40.58 3.04 -13.89
N LEU A 127 -40.02 4.07 -13.25
CA LEU A 127 -40.75 5.07 -12.51
C LEU A 127 -41.64 5.92 -13.41
N LEU A 128 -41.29 6.11 -14.67
CA LEU A 128 -42.16 6.79 -15.67
C LEU A 128 -43.52 6.08 -15.79
N ASN A 129 -43.52 4.74 -15.78
CA ASN A 129 -44.76 3.92 -15.88
C ASN A 129 -45.58 3.95 -14.59
N ILE A 130 -44.95 4.27 -13.45
CA ILE A 130 -45.57 4.28 -12.12
C ILE A 130 -46.13 5.66 -11.78
N LEU A 131 -45.34 6.72 -12.03
CA LEU A 131 -45.67 8.08 -11.61
C LEU A 131 -46.23 8.95 -12.74
N GLY A 132 -45.98 8.58 -14.00
CA GLY A 132 -46.34 9.37 -15.18
C GLY A 132 -45.53 10.66 -15.35
N GLY A 133 -45.52 11.22 -16.57
CA GLY A 133 -44.84 12.46 -16.88
C GLY A 133 -43.29 12.36 -16.92
N SER A 134 -42.60 13.47 -17.09
CA SER A 134 -41.12 13.53 -17.03
C SER A 134 -40.62 13.47 -15.59
N ILE A 135 -39.55 12.72 -15.35
CA ILE A 135 -38.94 12.50 -14.04
C ILE A 135 -37.45 12.73 -14.17
N VAL A 136 -36.86 13.45 -13.19
CA VAL A 136 -35.41 13.48 -12.95
C VAL A 136 -35.15 12.86 -11.59
N LEU A 137 -34.60 11.63 -11.59
CA LEU A 137 -34.22 10.91 -10.38
C LEU A 137 -32.77 11.28 -10.03
N ASN A 138 -32.58 11.97 -8.91
CA ASN A 138 -31.28 12.40 -8.44
C ASN A 138 -30.61 11.36 -7.55
N GLU A 139 -31.38 10.72 -6.66
CA GLU A 139 -30.88 9.71 -5.75
C GLU A 139 -31.97 8.69 -5.37
N LEU A 140 -31.55 7.46 -5.12
CA LEU A 140 -32.36 6.34 -4.65
C LEU A 140 -31.73 5.74 -3.40
N LEU A 141 -32.52 5.58 -2.34
CA LEU A 141 -32.19 4.74 -1.19
C LEU A 141 -33.19 3.61 -1.03
N VAL A 142 -32.73 2.46 -0.52
CA VAL A 142 -33.55 1.33 -0.17
C VAL A 142 -33.51 1.15 1.34
N ASP A 143 -34.68 1.15 2.01
CA ASP A 143 -34.75 0.97 3.45
C ASP A 143 -34.75 -0.52 3.86
N GLU A 144 -34.69 -0.80 5.16
CA GLU A 144 -34.69 -2.15 5.73
C GLU A 144 -35.93 -2.99 5.36
N LYS A 145 -37.02 -2.32 4.96
CA LYS A 145 -38.27 -2.97 4.51
C LYS A 145 -38.32 -3.14 2.99
N GLY A 146 -37.27 -2.77 2.27
CA GLY A 146 -37.22 -2.78 0.82
C GLY A 146 -37.98 -1.64 0.13
N ASN A 147 -38.45 -0.62 0.85
CA ASN A 147 -39.12 0.53 0.24
C ASN A 147 -38.05 1.42 -0.45
N PHE A 148 -38.45 1.98 -1.61
CA PHE A 148 -37.61 2.91 -2.36
C PHE A 148 -37.92 4.35 -1.99
N TRP A 149 -36.91 5.07 -1.54
CA TRP A 149 -36.96 6.51 -1.28
C TRP A 149 -36.30 7.23 -2.45
N LEU A 150 -37.08 8.03 -3.17
CA LEU A 150 -36.75 8.59 -4.47
C LEU A 150 -36.60 10.11 -4.34
N ALA A 151 -35.38 10.61 -4.40
CA ALA A 151 -35.10 12.06 -4.48
C ALA A 151 -35.26 12.52 -5.92
N MET A 152 -36.21 13.38 -6.20
CA MET A 152 -36.57 13.79 -7.55
C MET A 152 -36.66 15.32 -7.69
N ASP A 153 -36.74 15.75 -8.95
CA ASP A 153 -37.01 17.15 -9.30
C ASP A 153 -38.37 17.67 -8.79
N LYS A 154 -39.32 16.76 -8.56
CA LYS A 154 -40.70 17.06 -8.12
C LYS A 154 -40.99 16.76 -6.65
N GLY A 155 -39.97 16.44 -5.87
CA GLY A 155 -40.10 16.09 -4.45
C GLY A 155 -39.52 14.76 -4.08
N LEU A 156 -39.64 14.40 -2.81
CA LEU A 156 -39.29 13.07 -2.30
C LEU A 156 -40.50 12.15 -2.42
N TYR A 157 -40.32 10.99 -3.00
CA TYR A 157 -41.37 9.97 -3.11
C TYR A 157 -40.92 8.68 -2.43
N CYS A 158 -41.80 8.12 -1.59
CA CYS A 158 -41.57 6.80 -1.00
C CYS A 158 -42.44 5.79 -1.72
N LEU A 159 -41.86 4.80 -2.36
CA LEU A 159 -42.50 3.72 -3.03
C LEU A 159 -42.38 2.45 -2.19
N SER A 160 -43.52 1.94 -1.73
CA SER A 160 -43.54 0.75 -0.85
C SER A 160 -43.26 -0.53 -1.63
N ALA A 161 -42.44 -1.43 -1.04
CA ALA A 161 -42.28 -2.80 -1.49
C ALA A 161 -43.56 -3.59 -1.24
N SER A 162 -43.79 -4.66 -2.02
CA SER A 162 -44.81 -5.64 -1.70
C SER A 162 -44.47 -6.41 -0.42
N ALA A 163 -45.46 -6.98 0.25
CA ALA A 163 -45.26 -7.67 1.54
C ALA A 163 -44.29 -8.87 1.49
N ASP A 164 -44.00 -9.39 0.28
CA ASP A 164 -43.03 -10.46 0.01
C ASP A 164 -41.68 -9.95 -0.49
N GLY A 165 -41.50 -8.64 -0.57
CA GLY A 165 -40.24 -7.99 -1.06
C GLY A 165 -39.93 -8.22 -2.53
N LYS A 166 -40.72 -9.03 -3.25
CA LYS A 166 -40.41 -9.50 -4.61
C LYS A 166 -41.00 -8.66 -5.74
N GLU A 167 -42.10 -7.93 -5.50
CA GLU A 167 -42.70 -7.07 -6.53
C GLU A 167 -42.96 -5.65 -6.05
N ILE A 168 -42.43 -4.69 -6.79
CA ILE A 168 -42.91 -3.31 -6.74
C ILE A 168 -44.16 -3.28 -7.61
N VAL A 169 -45.33 -3.20 -6.98
CA VAL A 169 -46.62 -3.42 -7.62
C VAL A 169 -46.88 -2.42 -8.74
N ARG A 170 -47.00 -2.94 -9.97
CA ARG A 170 -47.17 -2.19 -11.23
C ARG A 170 -48.40 -1.30 -11.36
N LYS A 171 -49.41 -1.42 -10.50
CA LYS A 171 -50.67 -0.69 -10.70
C LYS A 171 -51.38 -0.13 -9.46
N LYS A 172 -50.89 -0.37 -8.24
CA LYS A 172 -51.47 0.19 -7.01
C LYS A 172 -50.40 0.54 -5.98
N ALA A 173 -49.22 1.05 -6.44
CA ALA A 173 -48.19 1.52 -5.54
C ALA A 173 -48.77 2.71 -4.77
N LYS A 174 -49.11 2.50 -3.47
CA LYS A 174 -49.42 3.57 -2.55
C LYS A 174 -48.12 4.29 -2.23
N GLY A 175 -47.74 5.23 -3.09
CA GLY A 175 -46.61 6.12 -2.81
C GLY A 175 -47.13 7.45 -2.29
N ARG A 176 -46.29 8.14 -1.54
CA ARG A 176 -46.56 9.45 -1.00
C ARG A 176 -45.50 10.43 -1.36
N PHE A 177 -45.90 11.59 -1.89
CA PHE A 177 -44.98 12.73 -2.03
C PHE A 177 -44.79 13.45 -0.69
N ILE A 178 -43.53 13.73 -0.42
CA ILE A 178 -43.05 14.55 0.69
C ILE A 178 -42.31 15.73 0.06
N LEU A 179 -42.53 16.98 0.52
CA LEU A 179 -41.98 18.18 -0.09
C LEU A 179 -42.28 18.24 -1.61
N LYS A 180 -43.57 18.05 -1.96
CA LYS A 180 -44.02 18.13 -3.36
C LYS A 180 -43.58 19.44 -4.00
N ASP A 181 -43.22 19.39 -5.30
CA ASP A 181 -42.77 20.52 -6.12
C ASP A 181 -41.45 21.17 -5.62
N THR A 182 -40.63 20.38 -4.90
CA THR A 182 -39.33 20.79 -4.40
C THR A 182 -38.24 19.92 -5.03
N TYR A 183 -37.19 20.52 -5.58
CA TYR A 183 -36.06 19.79 -6.14
C TYR A 183 -35.19 19.21 -5.01
N ILE A 184 -35.13 17.87 -4.92
CA ILE A 184 -34.35 17.13 -3.92
C ILE A 184 -33.02 16.69 -4.54
N ASN A 185 -31.91 17.18 -3.98
CA ASN A 185 -30.56 16.86 -4.45
C ASN A 185 -30.02 15.55 -3.83
N HIS A 186 -30.26 15.38 -2.51
CA HIS A 186 -29.62 14.36 -1.72
C HIS A 186 -30.51 13.88 -0.60
N ILE A 187 -30.41 12.58 -0.28
CA ILE A 187 -31.09 11.95 0.86
C ILE A 187 -30.15 11.00 1.59
N GLN A 188 -30.24 10.96 2.93
CA GLN A 188 -29.46 10.02 3.73
C GLN A 188 -30.23 9.62 5.01
N PHE A 189 -30.16 8.36 5.41
CA PHE A 189 -30.65 7.93 6.71
C PHE A 189 -29.71 8.37 7.82
N VAL A 190 -30.26 9.03 8.85
CA VAL A 190 -29.60 9.42 10.11
C VAL A 190 -30.35 8.72 11.24
N GLY A 191 -29.94 7.53 11.59
CA GLY A 191 -30.71 6.64 12.45
C GLY A 191 -32.10 6.36 11.86
N LYS A 192 -33.17 6.61 12.63
CA LYS A 192 -34.57 6.44 12.22
C LYS A 192 -35.16 7.67 11.50
N ARG A 193 -34.35 8.64 11.16
CA ARG A 193 -34.75 9.87 10.45
C ARG A 193 -34.12 9.90 9.06
N LEU A 194 -34.74 10.64 8.17
CA LEU A 194 -34.22 10.87 6.81
C LEU A 194 -33.81 12.35 6.69
N LEU A 195 -32.54 12.57 6.37
CA LEU A 195 -32.06 13.85 5.92
C LEU A 195 -32.50 14.05 4.47
N ILE A 196 -33.05 15.22 4.16
CA ILE A 196 -33.46 15.59 2.80
C ILE A 196 -32.79 16.92 2.46
N GLY A 197 -31.81 16.86 1.55
CA GLY A 197 -31.12 18.03 1.02
C GLY A 197 -31.81 18.53 -0.24
N THR A 198 -32.17 19.82 -0.26
CA THR A 198 -32.76 20.47 -1.41
C THR A 198 -31.81 21.51 -2.01
N SER A 199 -32.21 22.20 -3.05
CA SER A 199 -31.44 23.31 -3.62
C SER A 199 -31.35 24.54 -2.70
N LYS A 200 -32.13 24.60 -1.62
CA LYS A 200 -32.22 25.78 -0.74
C LYS A 200 -32.13 25.46 0.74
N ASP A 201 -32.62 24.31 1.16
CA ASP A 201 -32.83 23.98 2.56
C ASP A 201 -32.51 22.50 2.84
N VAL A 202 -32.30 22.16 4.11
CA VAL A 202 -32.20 20.77 4.57
C VAL A 202 -33.33 20.47 5.53
N TYR A 203 -33.96 19.33 5.35
CA TYR A 203 -35.06 18.90 6.20
C TYR A 203 -34.72 17.59 6.92
N CYS A 204 -35.13 17.49 8.18
CA CYS A 204 -35.15 16.26 8.95
C CYS A 204 -36.56 15.69 8.93
N TYR A 205 -36.73 14.55 8.28
CA TYR A 205 -38.01 13.85 8.22
C TYR A 205 -38.00 12.64 9.14
N SER A 206 -38.99 12.53 10.00
CA SER A 206 -39.21 11.36 10.85
C SER A 206 -40.03 10.31 10.10
N VAL A 207 -39.41 9.16 9.79
CA VAL A 207 -40.06 8.05 9.10
C VAL A 207 -41.20 7.46 9.96
N ALA A 208 -41.00 7.41 11.27
CA ALA A 208 -41.99 6.87 12.21
C ALA A 208 -43.26 7.73 12.31
N THR A 209 -43.11 9.05 12.46
CA THR A 209 -44.24 9.99 12.59
C THR A 209 -44.75 10.50 11.24
N GLN A 210 -44.02 10.26 10.18
CA GLN A 210 -44.26 10.74 8.81
C GLN A 210 -44.39 12.29 8.71
N LYS A 211 -43.60 13.01 9.53
CA LYS A 211 -43.60 14.47 9.58
C LYS A 211 -42.20 15.03 9.45
N ILE A 212 -42.11 16.26 8.90
CA ILE A 212 -40.91 17.08 8.98
C ILE A 212 -40.71 17.50 10.41
N ALA A 213 -39.60 17.07 11.01
CA ALA A 213 -39.26 17.38 12.40
C ALA A 213 -38.51 18.70 12.54
N LYS A 214 -37.61 19.01 11.59
CA LYS A 214 -36.75 20.19 11.59
C LYS A 214 -36.40 20.66 10.18
N LYS A 215 -36.01 21.94 10.08
CA LYS A 215 -35.54 22.58 8.85
C LYS A 215 -34.29 23.42 9.16
N ILE A 216 -33.29 23.36 8.27
CA ILE A 216 -32.11 24.24 8.22
C ILE A 216 -32.19 25.00 6.92
N SER A 217 -32.32 26.31 6.98
CA SER A 217 -32.48 27.17 5.81
C SER A 217 -31.12 27.66 5.25
N GLY A 218 -31.11 27.99 3.97
CA GLY A 218 -29.97 28.63 3.32
C GLY A 218 -28.82 27.70 2.93
N SER A 219 -29.08 26.39 2.66
CA SER A 219 -28.02 25.48 2.27
C SER A 219 -28.45 24.54 1.17
N SER A 220 -27.76 24.59 0.02
CA SER A 220 -27.92 23.64 -1.08
C SER A 220 -27.02 22.41 -0.83
N VAL A 221 -27.57 21.38 -0.19
CA VAL A 221 -26.82 20.17 0.19
C VAL A 221 -26.85 19.13 -0.93
N VAL A 222 -25.69 18.62 -1.30
CA VAL A 222 -25.48 17.63 -2.37
C VAL A 222 -24.81 16.34 -1.88
N SER A 223 -24.30 16.33 -0.64
CA SER A 223 -23.75 15.14 0.01
C SER A 223 -23.86 15.29 1.53
N SER A 224 -23.83 14.19 2.25
CA SER A 224 -23.75 14.23 3.71
C SER A 224 -23.02 13.01 4.26
N TYR A 225 -22.55 13.13 5.51
CA TYR A 225 -21.96 12.04 6.28
C TYR A 225 -22.44 12.12 7.74
N HIS A 226 -22.94 11.01 8.27
CA HIS A 226 -23.33 10.92 9.69
C HIS A 226 -22.19 10.34 10.50
N ASP A 227 -21.51 11.18 11.26
CA ASP A 227 -20.49 10.81 12.23
C ASP A 227 -21.15 10.41 13.54
N ILE A 228 -21.44 9.12 13.69
CA ILE A 228 -22.15 8.56 14.85
C ILE A 228 -21.36 8.78 16.14
N GLU A 229 -20.03 8.59 16.10
CA GLU A 229 -19.15 8.72 17.27
C GLU A 229 -19.04 10.18 17.74
N GLY A 230 -18.96 11.10 16.78
CA GLY A 230 -18.88 12.53 17.05
C GLY A 230 -20.22 13.19 17.33
N HIS A 231 -21.35 12.49 17.15
CA HIS A 231 -22.70 13.06 17.18
C HIS A 231 -22.89 14.23 16.21
N HIS A 232 -22.30 14.12 15.01
CA HIS A 232 -22.30 15.17 14.01
C HIS A 232 -22.89 14.68 12.68
N ILE A 233 -23.56 15.60 11.97
CA ILE A 233 -23.92 15.43 10.58
C ILE A 233 -23.11 16.44 9.76
N TRP A 234 -22.30 15.93 8.85
CA TRP A 234 -21.53 16.72 7.91
C TRP A 234 -22.34 16.93 6.64
N LEU A 235 -22.47 18.17 6.21
CA LEU A 235 -23.28 18.56 5.05
C LEU A 235 -22.37 19.18 4.00
N GLY A 236 -22.19 18.47 2.88
CA GLY A 236 -21.49 18.97 1.70
C GLY A 236 -22.43 19.83 0.85
N THR A 237 -22.04 21.06 0.61
CA THR A 237 -22.89 22.02 -0.12
C THR A 237 -22.41 22.21 -1.55
N PHE A 238 -23.24 22.83 -2.37
CA PHE A 238 -22.91 23.09 -3.78
C PHE A 238 -21.98 24.31 -3.95
N HIS A 239 -22.05 25.32 -3.05
CA HIS A 239 -21.27 26.57 -3.16
C HIS A 239 -20.69 27.07 -1.84
N GLU A 240 -21.04 26.48 -0.69
CA GLU A 240 -20.69 27.01 0.62
C GLU A 240 -19.72 26.11 1.40
N GLY A 241 -19.03 25.19 0.70
CA GLY A 241 -18.12 24.23 1.32
C GLY A 241 -18.85 23.23 2.22
N VAL A 242 -18.41 23.05 3.44
CA VAL A 242 -18.96 22.08 4.40
C VAL A 242 -19.59 22.76 5.60
N LYS A 243 -20.75 22.29 6.01
CA LYS A 243 -21.42 22.68 7.26
C LYS A 243 -21.53 21.46 8.17
N VAL A 244 -21.41 21.68 9.48
CA VAL A 244 -21.54 20.61 10.47
C VAL A 244 -22.66 20.95 11.43
N VAL A 245 -23.55 20.01 11.68
CA VAL A 245 -24.66 20.16 12.62
C VAL A 245 -24.67 19.02 13.63
N ASP A 246 -25.20 19.27 14.80
CA ASP A 246 -25.44 18.28 15.85
C ASP A 246 -26.57 17.32 15.42
N ASP A 247 -26.37 16.01 15.55
CA ASP A 247 -27.30 15.00 15.03
C ASP A 247 -28.61 14.92 15.79
N SER A 248 -28.67 15.35 17.03
CA SER A 248 -29.86 15.35 17.88
C SER A 248 -30.68 16.63 17.75
N THR A 249 -29.98 17.77 17.81
CA THR A 249 -30.62 19.11 17.81
C THR A 249 -30.78 19.69 16.41
N TRP A 250 -29.96 19.23 15.44
CA TRP A 250 -29.84 19.75 14.06
C TRP A 250 -29.46 21.24 14.01
N LYS A 251 -28.78 21.74 15.05
CA LYS A 251 -28.26 23.10 15.08
C LYS A 251 -26.83 23.12 14.55
N PRO A 252 -26.43 24.18 13.83
CA PRO A 252 -25.04 24.35 13.42
C PRO A 252 -24.08 24.38 14.62
N ILE A 253 -22.92 23.73 14.46
CA ILE A 253 -21.88 23.68 15.49
C ILE A 253 -20.84 24.74 15.14
N ASN A 254 -20.94 25.92 15.74
CA ASN A 254 -20.09 27.08 15.46
C ASN A 254 -18.61 26.87 15.79
N SER A 255 -18.27 25.99 16.73
CA SER A 255 -16.89 25.69 17.14
C SER A 255 -16.09 24.90 16.09
N ILE A 256 -16.77 24.26 15.14
CA ILE A 256 -16.14 23.51 14.05
C ILE A 256 -16.21 24.32 12.73
N ALA A 257 -17.18 25.23 12.59
CA ALA A 257 -17.66 25.65 11.28
C ALA A 257 -16.89 26.79 10.59
N PHE A 258 -16.30 27.74 11.27
CA PHE A 258 -15.90 28.98 10.58
C PHE A 258 -14.39 29.03 10.22
N HIS A 259 -13.52 28.59 11.09
CA HIS A 259 -12.06 28.65 10.84
C HIS A 259 -11.49 27.39 10.22
N SER A 260 -12.15 26.25 10.41
CA SER A 260 -11.63 24.94 10.00
C SER A 260 -11.75 24.66 8.50
N PHE A 261 -12.65 25.33 7.78
CA PHE A 261 -12.96 25.07 6.36
C PHE A 261 -12.61 26.23 5.42
N GLN A 262 -11.92 27.26 5.88
CA GLN A 262 -11.55 28.42 5.08
C GLN A 262 -10.66 28.05 3.86
N ASN A 263 -9.92 26.94 3.98
CA ASN A 263 -9.02 26.46 2.92
C ASN A 263 -9.74 25.59 1.86
N ILE A 264 -11.03 25.30 2.03
CA ILE A 264 -11.80 24.55 1.04
C ILE A 264 -12.33 25.53 0.01
N PRO A 265 -12.07 25.32 -1.29
CA PRO A 265 -12.66 26.14 -2.33
C PRO A 265 -14.20 26.10 -2.30
N GLN A 266 -14.84 27.15 -2.79
CA GLN A 266 -16.31 27.24 -2.89
C GLN A 266 -16.85 26.40 -4.05
N ASN A 267 -16.33 25.17 -4.20
CA ASN A 267 -16.73 24.18 -5.18
C ASN A 267 -17.68 23.17 -4.54
N PRO A 268 -18.48 22.45 -5.34
CA PRO A 268 -19.36 21.42 -4.81
C PRO A 268 -18.59 20.34 -4.02
N VAL A 269 -19.05 20.05 -2.80
CA VAL A 269 -18.52 18.92 -2.00
C VAL A 269 -19.38 17.70 -2.29
N ARG A 270 -18.92 16.86 -3.21
CA ARG A 270 -19.68 15.76 -3.82
C ARG A 270 -19.79 14.51 -2.95
N SER A 271 -18.80 14.29 -2.07
CA SER A 271 -18.79 13.12 -1.19
C SER A 271 -18.05 13.43 0.10
N ILE A 272 -18.56 12.92 1.20
CA ILE A 272 -17.93 13.02 2.53
C ILE A 272 -17.96 11.63 3.15
N ILE A 273 -16.79 11.15 3.63
CA ILE A 273 -16.67 9.86 4.29
C ILE A 273 -15.73 9.92 5.49
N SER A 274 -15.86 8.98 6.41
CA SER A 274 -14.82 8.74 7.42
C SER A 274 -13.65 7.98 6.82
N PHE A 275 -12.43 8.42 7.09
CA PHE A 275 -11.24 7.64 6.80
C PHE A 275 -10.84 6.77 8.00
N ASN A 276 -10.86 7.37 9.20
CA ASN A 276 -10.67 6.69 10.49
C ASN A 276 -11.39 7.48 11.59
N HIS A 277 -11.25 7.07 12.86
CA HIS A 277 -11.90 7.75 13.98
C HIS A 277 -11.56 9.24 14.10
N GLN A 278 -10.39 9.68 13.60
CA GLN A 278 -9.89 11.06 13.71
C GLN A 278 -10.02 11.88 12.44
N THR A 279 -10.20 11.24 11.26
CA THR A 279 -10.12 11.94 9.98
C THR A 279 -11.37 11.76 9.13
N VAL A 280 -11.91 12.88 8.66
CA VAL A 280 -13.01 12.94 7.67
C VAL A 280 -12.43 13.40 6.33
N LEU A 281 -12.76 12.69 5.26
CA LEU A 281 -12.37 13.03 3.89
C LEU A 281 -13.54 13.66 3.13
N MET A 282 -13.22 14.65 2.30
CA MET A 282 -14.16 15.41 1.51
C MET A 282 -13.68 15.49 0.06
N ALA A 283 -14.48 15.01 -0.89
CA ALA A 283 -14.24 15.19 -2.32
C ALA A 283 -14.79 16.55 -2.76
N VAL A 284 -13.90 17.43 -3.12
CA VAL A 284 -14.23 18.79 -3.61
C VAL A 284 -14.04 18.81 -5.12
N ASP A 285 -15.14 19.00 -5.85
CA ASP A 285 -15.19 18.95 -7.31
C ASP A 285 -14.22 19.99 -7.92
N GLY A 286 -13.31 19.53 -8.77
CA GLY A 286 -12.28 20.38 -9.38
C GLY A 286 -11.08 20.74 -8.49
N ALA A 287 -11.07 20.33 -7.22
CA ALA A 287 -10.01 20.70 -6.27
C ALA A 287 -9.28 19.54 -5.62
N GLY A 288 -9.88 18.34 -5.60
CA GLY A 288 -9.25 17.14 -5.05
C GLY A 288 -9.88 16.68 -3.72
N ILE A 289 -9.12 15.92 -2.93
CA ILE A 289 -9.56 15.35 -1.65
C ILE A 289 -8.96 16.16 -0.51
N TYR A 290 -9.82 16.67 0.35
CA TYR A 290 -9.47 17.37 1.58
C TYR A 290 -9.67 16.45 2.79
N ALA A 291 -8.77 16.56 3.74
CA ALA A 291 -8.84 15.84 5.01
C ALA A 291 -9.05 16.83 6.17
N TYR A 292 -10.04 16.54 7.00
CA TYR A 292 -10.27 17.23 8.27
C TYR A 292 -9.81 16.38 9.43
N ASP A 293 -8.91 16.92 10.23
CA ASP A 293 -8.43 16.31 11.48
C ASP A 293 -9.32 16.76 12.63
N LYS A 294 -10.06 15.82 13.24
CA LYS A 294 -10.99 16.08 14.36
C LYS A 294 -10.27 16.56 15.62
N GLN A 295 -9.02 16.14 15.85
CA GLN A 295 -8.24 16.50 17.03
C GLN A 295 -7.73 17.93 16.93
N ASN A 296 -7.11 18.28 15.82
CA ASN A 296 -6.52 19.60 15.59
C ASN A 296 -7.52 20.60 15.00
N LYS A 297 -8.71 20.14 14.61
CA LYS A 297 -9.77 20.95 13.97
C LYS A 297 -9.28 21.72 12.75
N GLN A 298 -8.41 21.08 11.95
CA GLN A 298 -7.81 21.68 10.76
C GLN A 298 -8.17 20.89 9.50
N THR A 299 -8.38 21.63 8.41
CA THR A 299 -8.59 21.06 7.09
C THR A 299 -7.37 21.33 6.21
N LYS A 300 -6.92 20.31 5.49
CA LYS A 300 -5.83 20.42 4.51
C LYS A 300 -6.17 19.67 3.24
N LEU A 301 -5.60 20.12 2.11
CA LEU A 301 -5.59 19.36 0.87
C LEU A 301 -4.73 18.12 1.08
N LEU A 302 -5.32 16.95 0.83
CA LEU A 302 -4.64 15.66 0.97
C LEU A 302 -4.13 15.15 -0.38
N LEU A 303 -5.01 15.02 -1.37
CA LEU A 303 -4.69 14.46 -2.69
C LEU A 303 -5.32 15.33 -3.79
N ASN A 304 -4.56 15.59 -4.84
CA ASN A 304 -5.01 16.23 -6.07
C ASN A 304 -4.15 15.77 -7.27
N THR A 305 -4.29 16.39 -8.41
CA THR A 305 -3.49 16.07 -9.62
C THR A 305 -2.07 16.63 -9.60
N ASP A 306 -1.72 17.47 -8.61
CA ASP A 306 -0.39 18.06 -8.51
C ASP A 306 0.51 17.20 -7.63
N GLY A 307 1.67 16.77 -8.13
CA GLY A 307 2.63 15.98 -7.34
C GLY A 307 3.44 15.01 -8.19
N ARG A 308 4.01 13.98 -7.53
CA ARG A 308 4.87 12.99 -8.18
C ARG A 308 4.05 11.83 -8.74
N PRO A 309 4.48 11.19 -9.85
CA PRO A 309 3.89 9.94 -10.33
C PRO A 309 3.76 8.90 -9.21
N GLY A 310 2.61 8.20 -9.17
CA GLY A 310 2.31 7.20 -8.14
C GLY A 310 1.70 7.75 -6.85
N ASN A 311 1.61 9.07 -6.69
CA ASN A 311 1.11 9.73 -5.48
C ASN A 311 0.14 10.88 -5.78
N VAL A 312 -0.48 10.85 -6.96
CA VAL A 312 -1.39 11.88 -7.46
C VAL A 312 -2.64 11.28 -8.07
N LEU A 313 -3.74 12.00 -7.96
CA LEU A 313 -4.98 11.65 -8.65
C LEU A 313 -4.84 11.87 -10.16
N LYS A 314 -5.57 11.12 -10.94
CA LYS A 314 -5.70 11.33 -12.40
C LYS A 314 -6.70 12.42 -12.78
N GLY A 315 -7.58 12.78 -11.84
CA GLY A 315 -8.57 13.85 -12.07
C GLY A 315 -9.03 14.51 -10.78
N ASN A 316 -9.13 15.84 -10.76
CA ASN A 316 -9.64 16.63 -9.63
C ASN A 316 -11.16 16.77 -9.64
N GLY A 317 -11.85 16.49 -10.76
CA GLY A 317 -13.32 16.53 -10.87
C GLY A 317 -13.94 15.31 -10.19
N LEU A 318 -13.93 15.30 -8.87
CA LEU A 318 -14.35 14.13 -8.06
C LEU A 318 -15.86 14.12 -7.86
N TYR A 319 -16.49 12.96 -8.08
CA TYR A 319 -17.91 12.73 -7.86
C TYR A 319 -18.22 11.85 -6.65
N THR A 320 -17.32 10.90 -6.33
CA THR A 320 -17.59 9.92 -5.27
C THR A 320 -16.31 9.49 -4.58
N LEU A 321 -16.42 9.23 -3.28
CA LEU A 321 -15.44 8.51 -2.49
C LEU A 321 -16.10 7.26 -1.92
N CYS A 322 -15.37 6.18 -1.88
CA CYS A 322 -15.75 4.95 -1.20
C CYS A 322 -14.54 4.45 -0.42
N ARG A 323 -14.77 3.88 0.75
CA ARG A 323 -13.76 3.15 1.51
C ARG A 323 -14.16 1.69 1.54
N ASP A 324 -13.27 0.80 1.12
CA ASP A 324 -13.55 -0.62 1.16
C ASP A 324 -13.29 -1.21 2.57
N ARG A 325 -13.56 -2.50 2.71
CA ARG A 325 -13.37 -3.25 3.96
C ARG A 325 -11.93 -3.35 4.42
N PHE A 326 -10.96 -3.13 3.53
CA PHE A 326 -9.53 -3.13 3.84
C PHE A 326 -9.04 -1.75 4.30
N GLY A 327 -9.86 -0.74 4.13
CA GLY A 327 -9.55 0.64 4.46
C GLY A 327 -8.99 1.45 3.30
N ASP A 328 -8.93 0.87 2.10
CA ASP A 328 -8.46 1.54 0.91
C ASP A 328 -9.45 2.58 0.41
N LEU A 329 -8.95 3.69 -0.09
CA LEU A 329 -9.76 4.80 -0.56
C LEU A 329 -9.92 4.74 -2.07
N TRP A 330 -11.16 4.68 -2.53
CA TRP A 330 -11.56 4.72 -3.93
C TRP A 330 -12.14 6.09 -4.26
N ALA A 331 -11.58 6.75 -5.27
CA ALA A 331 -12.01 8.06 -5.71
C ALA A 331 -12.43 8.03 -7.18
N GLY A 332 -13.72 8.21 -7.44
CA GLY A 332 -14.27 8.27 -8.78
C GLY A 332 -14.33 9.68 -9.32
N SER A 333 -13.82 9.91 -10.54
CA SER A 333 -13.74 11.22 -11.14
C SER A 333 -14.51 11.34 -12.46
N TYR A 334 -14.73 12.59 -12.90
CA TYR A 334 -15.41 12.92 -14.16
C TYR A 334 -14.61 12.51 -15.41
N SER A 335 -13.29 12.51 -15.35
CA SER A 335 -12.43 12.32 -16.52
C SER A 335 -11.23 11.40 -16.31
N GLY A 336 -10.87 11.08 -15.06
CA GLY A 336 -9.67 10.30 -14.72
C GLY A 336 -9.96 8.84 -14.39
N GLY A 337 -11.20 8.37 -14.49
CA GLY A 337 -11.56 7.02 -14.03
C GLY A 337 -11.66 6.93 -12.52
N VAL A 338 -11.11 5.86 -11.95
CA VAL A 338 -11.08 5.59 -10.51
C VAL A 338 -9.64 5.57 -10.03
N ASP A 339 -9.32 6.39 -9.06
CA ASP A 339 -8.07 6.31 -8.31
C ASP A 339 -8.28 5.46 -7.06
N LEU A 340 -7.47 4.41 -6.93
CA LEU A 340 -7.36 3.58 -5.74
C LEU A 340 -6.15 4.05 -4.95
N ALA A 341 -6.38 4.69 -3.81
CA ALA A 341 -5.36 5.15 -2.89
C ALA A 341 -5.29 4.19 -1.70
N ILE A 342 -4.25 3.36 -1.68
CA ILE A 342 -3.97 2.38 -0.64
C ILE A 342 -3.19 3.09 0.47
N PRO A 343 -3.72 3.14 1.71
CA PRO A 343 -2.99 3.71 2.83
C PRO A 343 -1.77 2.86 3.13
N MET A 344 -0.61 3.46 2.97
CA MET A 344 0.64 2.86 3.44
C MET A 344 0.80 3.20 4.93
N GLU A 345 0.02 2.55 5.79
CA GLU A 345 0.10 2.76 7.24
C GLU A 345 1.49 2.39 7.73
N HIS A 346 2.45 3.32 7.70
CA HIS A 346 3.79 3.20 8.28
C HIS A 346 4.53 1.86 8.02
N THR A 347 4.04 1.05 7.07
CA THR A 347 4.57 -0.29 6.79
C THR A 347 5.59 -0.29 5.67
N LEU A 348 5.50 0.68 4.75
CA LEU A 348 6.36 0.85 3.59
C LEU A 348 6.69 2.33 3.40
N GLU A 349 7.97 2.66 3.30
CA GLU A 349 8.48 4.00 3.05
C GLU A 349 9.51 3.96 1.91
N TYR A 350 9.47 4.94 1.01
CA TYR A 350 10.48 5.14 -0.03
C TYR A 350 11.37 6.32 0.32
N ILE A 351 12.67 6.06 0.44
CA ILE A 351 13.68 7.07 0.70
C ILE A 351 14.44 7.30 -0.61
N THR A 352 14.31 8.50 -1.19
CA THR A 352 14.83 8.82 -2.52
C THR A 352 15.60 10.15 -2.53
N HIS A 353 16.42 10.33 -3.57
CA HIS A 353 17.01 11.62 -3.88
C HIS A 353 15.95 12.61 -4.37
N GLU A 354 15.97 13.83 -3.84
CA GLU A 354 15.12 14.94 -4.27
C GLU A 354 15.96 16.06 -4.89
N TYR A 355 15.65 16.40 -6.13
CA TYR A 355 16.38 17.47 -6.83
C TYR A 355 16.29 18.80 -6.06
N LEU A 356 17.42 19.46 -5.85
CA LEU A 356 17.55 20.69 -5.08
C LEU A 356 17.18 20.60 -3.59
N ASN A 357 17.03 19.40 -3.03
CA ASN A 357 16.76 19.20 -1.61
C ASN A 357 17.94 18.49 -0.94
N ASN A 358 18.75 19.22 -0.18
CA ASN A 358 19.87 18.68 0.59
C ASN A 358 19.41 17.81 1.79
N GLN A 359 18.10 17.77 2.08
CA GLN A 359 17.50 16.94 3.13
C GLN A 359 16.87 15.69 2.53
N SER A 360 17.57 15.04 1.62
CA SER A 360 17.20 13.77 0.96
C SER A 360 18.47 12.97 0.64
N LEU A 361 18.37 11.79 0.03
CA LEU A 361 19.55 11.06 -0.45
C LEU A 361 20.38 11.91 -1.44
N ILE A 362 21.70 11.72 -1.44
CA ILE A 362 22.59 12.37 -2.41
C ILE A 362 22.45 11.74 -3.81
N ASP A 363 22.07 10.47 -3.87
CA ASP A 363 21.84 9.73 -5.11
C ASP A 363 20.86 8.57 -4.87
N ASN A 364 20.14 8.13 -5.92
CA ASN A 364 19.17 7.03 -5.84
C ASN A 364 19.82 5.64 -5.93
N CYS A 365 20.99 5.51 -6.54
CA CYS A 365 21.69 4.23 -6.58
C CYS A 365 22.36 3.96 -5.21
N VAL A 366 21.72 3.10 -4.40
CA VAL A 366 22.15 2.81 -3.02
C VAL A 366 22.78 1.43 -2.96
N ASN A 367 24.10 1.38 -2.76
CA ASN A 367 24.93 0.17 -2.79
C ASN A 367 25.02 -0.54 -1.44
N ASP A 368 24.87 0.19 -0.33
CA ASP A 368 24.84 -0.38 1.03
C ASP A 368 24.05 0.50 1.98
N VAL A 369 23.42 -0.12 2.97
CA VAL A 369 22.69 0.55 4.04
C VAL A 369 23.19 0.02 5.39
N PHE A 370 23.56 0.94 6.27
CA PHE A 370 24.14 0.59 7.57
C PHE A 370 23.56 1.46 8.69
N GLN A 371 23.22 0.88 9.85
CA GLN A 371 22.88 1.64 11.04
C GLN A 371 24.06 1.64 12.02
N SER A 372 24.57 2.82 12.35
CA SER A 372 25.63 3.00 13.36
C SER A 372 25.08 2.84 14.78
N ARG A 373 25.97 2.61 15.76
CA ARG A 373 25.62 2.38 17.17
C ARG A 373 24.92 3.58 17.84
N ASP A 374 25.14 4.80 17.31
CA ASP A 374 24.44 6.02 17.73
C ASP A 374 23.05 6.18 17.09
N GLY A 375 22.61 5.19 16.30
CA GLY A 375 21.28 5.12 15.70
C GLY A 375 21.15 5.81 14.34
N LYS A 376 22.19 6.49 13.84
CA LYS A 376 22.16 7.11 12.51
C LYS A 376 22.15 6.05 11.41
N ILE A 377 21.47 6.35 10.30
CA ILE A 377 21.41 5.47 9.14
C ILE A 377 22.32 6.04 8.05
N TRP A 378 23.19 5.19 7.54
CA TRP A 378 24.18 5.52 6.54
C TRP A 378 23.85 4.83 5.23
N TYR A 379 23.95 5.53 4.13
CA TYR A 379 23.65 5.05 2.79
C TYR A 379 24.88 5.27 1.90
N ALA A 380 25.50 4.19 1.42
CA ALA A 380 26.53 4.25 0.40
C ALA A 380 25.89 4.36 -0.98
N THR A 381 26.29 5.36 -1.75
CA THR A 381 25.71 5.63 -3.07
C THR A 381 26.78 5.83 -4.14
N ASP A 382 26.37 5.87 -5.41
CA ASP A 382 27.28 6.13 -6.53
C ASP A 382 27.89 7.55 -6.51
N LYS A 383 27.28 8.50 -5.79
CA LYS A 383 27.78 9.88 -5.69
C LYS A 383 28.35 10.25 -4.33
N GLY A 384 28.46 9.29 -3.42
CA GLY A 384 28.99 9.51 -2.08
C GLY A 384 28.20 8.79 -1.00
N VAL A 385 28.21 9.36 0.21
CA VAL A 385 27.52 8.83 1.38
C VAL A 385 26.48 9.83 1.87
N SER A 386 25.27 9.33 2.16
CA SER A 386 24.25 10.07 2.89
C SER A 386 24.11 9.52 4.30
N ILE A 387 23.89 10.40 5.27
CA ILE A 387 23.82 10.10 6.69
C ILE A 387 22.51 10.72 7.22
N TYR A 388 21.59 9.90 7.69
CA TYR A 388 20.34 10.36 8.26
C TYR A 388 20.33 10.20 9.78
N ASP A 389 20.09 11.28 10.47
CA ASP A 389 19.90 11.30 11.92
C ASP A 389 18.40 11.28 12.23
N SER A 390 17.91 10.17 12.74
CA SER A 390 16.48 9.98 13.06
C SER A 390 16.00 10.80 14.25
N GLN A 391 16.88 11.31 15.10
CA GLN A 391 16.52 12.14 16.25
C GLN A 391 16.30 13.59 15.86
N THR A 392 17.14 14.12 14.98
CA THR A 392 17.09 15.50 14.51
C THR A 392 16.36 15.67 13.19
N HIS A 393 16.12 14.56 12.47
CA HIS A 393 15.59 14.51 11.09
C HIS A 393 16.47 15.24 10.08
N PHE A 394 17.77 15.42 10.37
CA PHE A 394 18.73 16.05 9.46
C PHE A 394 19.52 15.04 8.64
N TRP A 395 19.85 15.47 7.41
CA TRP A 395 20.73 14.75 6.52
C TRP A 395 22.08 15.43 6.42
N HIS A 396 23.15 14.62 6.45
CA HIS A 396 24.51 15.01 6.13
C HIS A 396 25.02 14.20 4.94
N HIS A 397 25.98 14.75 4.19
CA HIS A 397 26.55 14.08 3.03
C HIS A 397 28.06 14.17 3.04
N GLY A 398 28.73 13.14 2.52
CA GLY A 398 30.19 13.09 2.43
C GLY A 398 30.67 12.28 1.23
N LEU A 399 31.98 12.21 1.04
CA LEU A 399 32.62 11.48 -0.07
C LEU A 399 32.05 11.83 -1.45
N TYR A 400 31.75 13.11 -1.69
CA TYR A 400 31.19 13.58 -2.95
C TYR A 400 31.98 13.09 -4.17
N ASN A 401 31.28 12.65 -5.21
CA ASN A 401 31.80 12.15 -6.48
C ASN A 401 32.69 10.89 -6.33
N LYS A 402 32.49 10.09 -5.29
CA LYS A 402 33.09 8.78 -5.13
C LYS A 402 31.98 7.72 -5.05
N VAL A 403 32.17 6.61 -5.76
CA VAL A 403 31.27 5.46 -5.65
C VAL A 403 31.58 4.75 -4.33
N ALA A 404 30.66 4.88 -3.37
CA ALA A 404 30.73 4.17 -2.10
C ALA A 404 30.00 2.81 -2.26
N LEU A 405 30.64 1.71 -1.83
CA LEU A 405 30.12 0.36 -2.03
C LEU A 405 29.72 -0.34 -0.74
N THR A 406 30.41 -0.10 0.36
CA THR A 406 30.18 -0.83 1.61
C THR A 406 30.54 0.04 2.82
N ILE A 407 29.85 -0.18 3.95
CA ILE A 407 30.02 0.60 5.19
C ILE A 407 30.16 -0.36 6.38
N CYS A 408 31.11 -0.09 7.25
CA CYS A 408 31.17 -0.76 8.55
C CYS A 408 31.52 0.19 9.68
N GLN A 409 31.31 -0.24 10.92
CA GLN A 409 31.73 0.47 12.14
C GLN A 409 32.72 -0.37 12.93
N THR A 410 33.89 0.20 13.20
CA THR A 410 34.92 -0.41 14.03
C THR A 410 34.52 -0.43 15.52
N VAL A 411 35.20 -1.21 16.34
CA VAL A 411 34.93 -1.30 17.79
C VAL A 411 35.11 0.04 18.50
N ASP A 412 36.09 0.84 18.06
CA ASP A 412 36.39 2.20 18.57
C ASP A 412 35.40 3.28 18.04
N GLY A 413 34.40 2.88 17.24
CA GLY A 413 33.30 3.75 16.81
C GLY A 413 33.54 4.45 15.47
N ARG A 414 34.68 4.29 14.82
CA ARG A 414 34.93 4.88 13.49
C ARG A 414 34.01 4.25 12.43
N ILE A 415 33.46 5.05 11.55
CA ILE A 415 32.76 4.58 10.36
C ILE A 415 33.75 4.53 9.20
N LEU A 416 33.83 3.37 8.58
CA LEU A 416 34.68 3.12 7.42
C LEU A 416 33.79 2.85 6.20
N VAL A 417 34.17 3.44 5.07
CA VAL A 417 33.47 3.32 3.79
C VAL A 417 34.43 2.82 2.73
N GLY A 418 34.13 1.66 2.17
CA GLY A 418 34.83 1.08 1.02
C GLY A 418 34.32 1.69 -0.28
N THR A 419 35.24 1.96 -1.20
CA THR A 419 34.92 2.65 -2.45
C THR A 419 35.39 1.87 -3.68
N TYR A 420 34.83 2.19 -4.82
CA TYR A 420 35.26 1.68 -6.12
C TYR A 420 36.47 2.48 -6.61
N GLY A 421 37.67 1.91 -6.46
CA GLY A 421 38.93 2.47 -6.99
C GLY A 421 39.57 3.61 -6.17
N ASN A 422 39.12 3.88 -4.91
CA ASN A 422 39.70 4.89 -4.04
C ASN A 422 40.08 4.35 -2.65
N GLY A 423 40.01 3.04 -2.43
CA GLY A 423 40.31 2.39 -1.15
C GLY A 423 39.22 2.63 -0.10
N VAL A 424 39.62 2.74 1.16
CA VAL A 424 38.70 2.91 2.32
C VAL A 424 38.91 4.30 2.91
N TYR A 425 37.80 4.97 3.19
CA TYR A 425 37.76 6.26 3.89
C TYR A 425 37.15 6.10 5.28
N GLN A 426 37.68 6.82 6.24
CA GLN A 426 36.99 7.12 7.48
C GLN A 426 36.10 8.33 7.23
N VAL A 427 34.81 8.23 7.62
CA VAL A 427 33.78 9.27 7.45
C VAL A 427 33.19 9.61 8.82
N ASN A 428 33.10 10.88 9.14
CA ASN A 428 32.45 11.37 10.35
C ASN A 428 30.98 11.65 10.12
N SER A 429 30.20 11.75 11.19
CA SER A 429 28.74 11.98 11.13
C SER A 429 28.31 13.33 10.53
N ASP A 430 29.25 14.28 10.41
CA ASP A 430 29.05 15.56 9.72
C ASP A 430 29.39 15.49 8.21
N GLY A 431 29.81 14.33 7.70
CA GLY A 431 30.18 14.11 6.30
C GLY A 431 31.65 14.37 6.01
N THR A 432 32.45 14.89 6.95
CA THR A 432 33.90 15.06 6.76
C THR A 432 34.57 13.69 6.64
N SER A 433 35.58 13.57 5.78
CA SER A 433 36.20 12.29 5.49
C SER A 433 37.74 12.39 5.29
N MET A 434 38.42 11.27 5.59
CA MET A 434 39.87 11.13 5.33
C MET A 434 40.21 9.74 4.79
N PRO A 435 41.20 9.58 3.90
CA PRO A 435 41.67 8.26 3.45
C PRO A 435 42.25 7.46 4.62
N ALA A 436 41.79 6.21 4.79
CA ALA A 436 42.21 5.31 5.85
C ALA A 436 43.12 4.18 5.35
N TYR A 437 42.63 3.43 4.33
CA TYR A 437 43.35 2.29 3.75
C TYR A 437 43.35 2.40 2.24
N SER A 438 44.51 2.27 1.61
CA SER A 438 44.65 2.34 0.15
C SER A 438 45.99 1.71 -0.30
N VAL A 439 46.12 1.46 -1.60
CA VAL A 439 47.37 1.07 -2.25
C VAL A 439 48.41 2.18 -2.05
N ARG A 440 48.00 3.43 -2.17
CA ARG A 440 48.92 4.61 -2.03
C ARG A 440 49.60 4.69 -0.66
N ASN A 441 48.90 4.31 0.43
CA ASN A 441 49.48 4.32 1.78
C ASN A 441 50.08 2.96 2.17
N GLY A 442 50.19 2.00 1.23
CA GLY A 442 50.79 0.68 1.42
C GLY A 442 50.02 -0.27 2.31
N LYS A 443 48.76 0.05 2.62
CA LYS A 443 47.90 -0.78 3.49
C LYS A 443 47.04 -1.81 2.72
N LEU A 444 46.74 -1.54 1.46
CA LEU A 444 46.00 -2.44 0.59
C LEU A 444 46.77 -2.83 -0.64
N LYS A 445 46.42 -3.95 -1.25
CA LYS A 445 46.92 -4.39 -2.57
C LYS A 445 45.99 -3.95 -3.70
N SER A 446 44.76 -3.55 -3.40
CA SER A 446 43.77 -3.01 -4.35
C SER A 446 42.96 -1.89 -3.70
N ASP A 447 42.58 -0.89 -4.50
CA ASP A 447 41.70 0.20 -4.09
C ASP A 447 40.21 -0.08 -4.45
N TYR A 448 39.86 -1.23 -5.06
CA TYR A 448 38.51 -1.67 -5.36
C TYR A 448 37.96 -2.48 -4.21
N VAL A 449 37.35 -1.80 -3.23
CA VAL A 449 36.90 -2.42 -1.97
C VAL A 449 35.41 -2.74 -2.05
N PHE A 450 35.08 -4.02 -2.09
CA PHE A 450 33.69 -4.51 -2.24
C PHE A 450 33.06 -4.92 -0.93
N SER A 451 33.84 -5.35 0.05
CA SER A 451 33.30 -5.79 1.34
C SER A 451 34.16 -5.33 2.50
N LEU A 452 33.53 -4.76 3.52
CA LEU A 452 34.11 -4.42 4.83
C LEU A 452 33.36 -5.18 5.91
N PHE A 453 34.09 -5.83 6.79
CA PHE A 453 33.51 -6.57 7.90
C PHE A 453 34.34 -6.43 9.16
N VAL A 454 33.69 -6.18 10.30
CA VAL A 454 34.34 -6.16 11.61
C VAL A 454 33.84 -7.36 12.39
N ASP A 455 34.74 -8.28 12.74
CA ASP A 455 34.40 -9.51 13.45
C ASP A 455 34.15 -9.25 14.95
N SER A 456 33.69 -10.26 15.66
CA SER A 456 33.36 -10.19 17.08
C SER A 456 34.58 -9.91 17.99
N GLU A 457 35.81 -10.14 17.49
CA GLU A 457 37.05 -9.82 18.18
C GLU A 457 37.51 -8.39 17.86
N GLY A 458 36.83 -7.73 16.92
CA GLY A 458 37.10 -6.37 16.47
C GLY A 458 38.15 -6.27 15.34
N ASN A 459 38.52 -7.40 14.74
CA ASN A 459 39.41 -7.37 13.58
C ASN A 459 38.66 -6.85 12.35
N LEU A 460 39.29 -5.99 11.58
CA LEU A 460 38.74 -5.45 10.34
C LEU A 460 39.21 -6.32 9.16
N TRP A 461 38.24 -6.89 8.45
CA TRP A 461 38.43 -7.65 7.23
C TRP A 461 38.04 -6.80 6.04
N ILE A 462 38.96 -6.71 5.05
CA ILE A 462 38.77 -5.91 3.83
C ILE A 462 38.88 -6.83 2.64
N GLY A 463 37.74 -7.00 1.94
CA GLY A 463 37.63 -7.78 0.71
C GLY A 463 37.70 -6.86 -0.52
N CYS A 464 38.58 -7.19 -1.47
CA CYS A 464 38.77 -6.45 -2.70
C CYS A 464 38.32 -7.26 -3.93
N LEU A 465 38.03 -6.56 -5.02
CA LEU A 465 37.72 -7.18 -6.30
C LEU A 465 38.96 -7.89 -6.89
N ASP A 466 40.07 -7.17 -6.90
CA ASP A 466 41.38 -7.65 -7.32
C ASP A 466 42.38 -7.48 -6.16
N GLY A 467 43.38 -8.35 -6.09
CA GLY A 467 44.30 -8.40 -4.97
C GLY A 467 43.80 -9.17 -3.75
N ASP A 468 44.72 -9.45 -2.84
CA ASP A 468 44.49 -10.29 -1.68
C ASP A 468 43.53 -9.61 -0.66
N MET A 469 42.70 -10.41 -0.01
CA MET A 469 41.94 -9.95 1.15
C MET A 469 42.84 -9.64 2.33
N ALA A 470 42.63 -8.50 3.01
CA ALA A 470 43.42 -8.07 4.14
C ALA A 470 42.68 -8.17 5.48
N CYS A 471 43.42 -8.54 6.54
CA CYS A 471 42.90 -8.52 7.91
C CYS A 471 43.75 -7.57 8.78
N PHE A 472 43.12 -6.61 9.42
CA PHE A 472 43.69 -5.67 10.35
C PHE A 472 43.25 -6.00 11.78
N PRO A 473 44.17 -6.31 12.72
CA PRO A 473 43.81 -6.73 14.06
C PRO A 473 43.22 -5.59 14.88
N SER A 474 42.29 -5.95 15.74
CA SER A 474 41.79 -5.08 16.80
C SER A 474 42.92 -4.85 17.83
N GLY A 475 43.27 -3.60 18.13
CA GLY A 475 44.22 -3.38 19.20
C GLY A 475 44.56 -1.94 19.50
N LYS A 476 45.15 -1.69 20.69
CA LYS A 476 45.57 -0.39 21.22
C LYS A 476 46.64 0.34 20.38
N ASN A 477 47.21 -0.32 19.38
CA ASN A 477 48.27 0.22 18.52
C ASN A 477 47.74 1.00 17.29
N VAL A 478 46.46 1.01 17.07
CA VAL A 478 45.79 1.70 15.95
C VAL A 478 45.98 3.22 16.04
N PHE A 479 46.19 3.78 17.22
CA PHE A 479 46.35 5.22 17.44
C PHE A 479 47.74 5.78 17.09
N ARG A 480 48.75 4.98 16.70
CA ARG A 480 50.10 5.43 16.42
C ARG A 480 50.47 5.54 14.93
N GLY A 481 49.50 5.57 14.03
CA GLY A 481 49.75 5.93 12.63
C GLY A 481 50.39 4.86 11.73
N VAL A 482 50.65 3.64 12.22
CA VAL A 482 51.22 2.54 11.45
C VAL A 482 50.39 1.28 11.65
N GLU A 483 49.15 1.32 11.21
CA GLU A 483 48.36 0.10 11.05
C GLU A 483 48.90 -0.72 9.88
N LYS A 484 49.40 -1.91 10.16
CA LYS A 484 49.75 -2.90 9.14
C LYS A 484 48.73 -4.02 9.20
N ALA A 485 48.39 -4.60 8.06
CA ALA A 485 47.63 -5.84 8.03
C ALA A 485 48.38 -6.90 8.82
N ALA A 486 47.64 -7.70 9.63
CA ALA A 486 48.21 -8.85 10.29
C ALA A 486 48.63 -9.89 9.24
N PHE A 487 47.82 -10.03 8.22
CA PHE A 487 48.08 -10.92 7.08
C PHE A 487 47.24 -10.53 5.87
N TYR A 488 47.69 -11.03 4.70
CA TYR A 488 46.93 -11.02 3.46
C TYR A 488 46.65 -12.44 3.08
N LEU A 489 45.39 -12.71 2.64
CA LEU A 489 44.94 -14.01 2.16
C LEU A 489 44.84 -13.97 0.65
N PRO A 490 45.28 -15.03 -0.10
CA PRO A 490 45.11 -15.09 -1.56
C PRO A 490 43.67 -15.42 -1.95
N VAL A 491 42.76 -14.60 -1.48
CA VAL A 491 41.33 -14.65 -1.77
C VAL A 491 40.96 -13.33 -2.44
N ASN A 492 40.69 -13.39 -3.71
CA ASN A 492 40.29 -12.26 -4.54
C ASN A 492 38.82 -12.35 -4.96
N GLU A 493 38.34 -11.33 -5.64
CA GLU A 493 36.95 -11.21 -6.11
C GLU A 493 35.94 -11.39 -4.98
N VAL A 494 36.29 -10.86 -3.79
CA VAL A 494 35.47 -10.96 -2.58
C VAL A 494 34.21 -10.10 -2.74
N GLN A 495 33.05 -10.74 -2.62
CA GLN A 495 31.76 -10.08 -2.72
C GLN A 495 31.17 -9.83 -1.34
N CYS A 496 31.26 -10.77 -0.42
CA CYS A 496 30.69 -10.67 0.91
C CYS A 496 31.52 -11.41 1.96
N ILE A 497 31.44 -10.95 3.20
CA ILE A 497 32.12 -11.54 4.38
C ILE A 497 31.11 -11.66 5.50
N THR A 498 31.05 -12.79 6.19
CA THR A 498 30.17 -13.02 7.35
C THR A 498 30.86 -13.89 8.40
N GLU A 499 30.50 -13.71 9.67
CA GLU A 499 31.02 -14.47 10.79
C GLU A 499 30.01 -15.54 11.26
N SER A 500 30.50 -16.71 11.65
CA SER A 500 29.68 -17.78 12.24
C SER A 500 29.07 -17.36 13.58
N GLU A 501 27.92 -17.95 13.95
CA GLU A 501 27.26 -17.64 15.22
C GLU A 501 28.10 -18.01 16.44
N ASP A 502 28.92 -19.05 16.35
CA ASP A 502 29.87 -19.46 17.41
C ASP A 502 31.15 -18.61 17.44
N LYS A 503 31.29 -17.65 16.49
CA LYS A 503 32.40 -16.68 16.39
C LYS A 503 33.79 -17.30 16.13
N HIS A 504 33.83 -18.55 15.68
CA HIS A 504 35.10 -19.25 15.42
C HIS A 504 35.56 -19.16 13.97
N SER A 505 34.65 -18.88 13.04
CA SER A 505 35.00 -18.86 11.63
C SER A 505 34.41 -17.67 10.87
N ILE A 506 35.13 -17.28 9.81
CA ILE A 506 34.70 -16.26 8.83
C ILE A 506 34.39 -17.01 7.52
N ALA A 507 33.22 -16.78 6.94
CA ALA A 507 32.89 -17.23 5.60
C ALA A 507 33.03 -16.07 4.63
N VAL A 508 33.67 -16.34 3.50
CA VAL A 508 33.95 -15.37 2.41
C VAL A 508 33.32 -15.87 1.13
N GLY A 509 32.42 -15.09 0.56
CA GLY A 509 31.81 -15.35 -0.75
C GLY A 509 32.56 -14.62 -1.87
N THR A 510 32.82 -15.34 -2.95
CA THR A 510 33.53 -14.82 -4.12
C THR A 510 32.72 -15.10 -5.41
N SER A 511 33.20 -14.59 -6.54
CA SER A 511 32.64 -14.94 -7.85
C SER A 511 32.86 -16.42 -8.24
N HIS A 512 33.71 -17.16 -7.51
CA HIS A 512 34.09 -18.55 -7.81
C HIS A 512 33.81 -19.52 -6.65
N GLY A 513 32.84 -19.23 -5.80
CA GLY A 513 32.46 -20.04 -4.64
C GLY A 513 32.86 -19.42 -3.30
N CYS A 514 33.00 -20.24 -2.29
CA CYS A 514 33.16 -19.77 -0.91
C CYS A 514 34.43 -20.32 -0.25
N TYR A 515 34.95 -19.52 0.71
CA TYR A 515 36.02 -19.88 1.61
C TYR A 515 35.56 -19.82 3.06
N LEU A 516 36.02 -20.78 3.86
CA LEU A 516 35.86 -20.80 5.32
C LEU A 516 37.23 -20.60 5.97
N ILE A 517 37.34 -19.64 6.83
CA ILE A 517 38.56 -19.26 7.54
C ILE A 517 38.32 -19.55 9.03
N ASP A 518 39.09 -20.50 9.63
CA ASP A 518 39.15 -20.69 11.07
C ASP A 518 39.98 -19.54 11.67
N LYS A 519 39.42 -18.78 12.60
CA LYS A 519 40.09 -17.62 13.19
C LYS A 519 41.34 -17.99 14.00
N ARG A 520 41.47 -19.26 14.43
CA ARG A 520 42.66 -19.78 15.13
C ARG A 520 43.80 -20.11 14.17
N GLU A 521 43.48 -20.45 12.90
CA GLU A 521 44.43 -20.78 11.84
C GLU A 521 44.10 -20.03 10.54
N PRO A 522 44.09 -18.68 10.55
CA PRO A 522 43.51 -17.89 9.47
C PRO A 522 44.27 -17.99 8.13
N LEU A 523 45.51 -18.41 8.15
CA LEU A 523 46.37 -18.51 6.93
C LEU A 523 46.03 -19.70 6.05
N HIS A 524 45.14 -20.63 6.51
CA HIS A 524 44.76 -21.84 5.78
C HIS A 524 43.26 -21.82 5.44
N PRO A 525 42.77 -20.92 4.56
CA PRO A 525 41.38 -20.88 4.17
C PRO A 525 40.96 -22.17 3.46
N ARG A 526 39.87 -22.77 3.91
CA ARG A 526 39.30 -23.98 3.31
C ARG A 526 38.22 -23.58 2.29
N ARG A 527 38.28 -24.12 1.09
CA ARG A 527 37.20 -23.91 0.10
C ARG A 527 35.99 -24.78 0.43
N PHE A 528 34.81 -24.23 0.26
CA PHE A 528 33.55 -24.94 0.25
C PHE A 528 32.63 -24.28 -0.82
N PHE A 529 31.61 -24.98 -1.31
CA PHE A 529 30.76 -24.51 -2.39
C PHE A 529 31.63 -24.01 -3.58
N TYR A 530 32.31 -24.95 -4.24
CA TYR A 530 33.30 -24.65 -5.29
C TYR A 530 33.09 -25.52 -6.54
N PRO A 531 33.71 -25.19 -7.69
CA PRO A 531 33.59 -26.00 -8.92
C PRO A 531 33.95 -27.48 -8.68
N ASN A 532 33.25 -28.36 -9.38
CA ASN A 532 33.42 -29.83 -9.31
C ASN A 532 33.05 -30.52 -7.98
N GLN A 533 32.58 -29.77 -6.99
CA GLN A 533 32.04 -30.36 -5.74
C GLN A 533 30.72 -31.12 -6.00
N TYR A 534 29.97 -30.71 -7.02
CA TYR A 534 28.66 -31.25 -7.38
C TYR A 534 28.59 -31.48 -8.91
N PRO A 535 29.28 -32.51 -9.44
CA PRO A 535 29.43 -32.70 -10.89
C PRO A 535 28.10 -32.94 -11.62
N ASP A 536 27.09 -33.46 -10.90
CA ASP A 536 25.77 -33.78 -11.47
C ASP A 536 24.76 -32.61 -11.33
N LYS A 537 25.21 -31.43 -10.88
CA LYS A 537 24.35 -30.26 -10.68
C LYS A 537 24.95 -29.05 -11.38
N ASP A 538 24.10 -28.34 -12.12
CA ASP A 538 24.43 -27.03 -12.64
C ASP A 538 24.31 -26.00 -11.52
N ILE A 539 25.44 -25.64 -10.88
CA ILE A 539 25.50 -24.74 -9.74
C ILE A 539 26.20 -23.46 -10.16
N ASN A 540 25.49 -22.33 -10.02
CA ASN A 540 26.12 -21.03 -10.17
C ASN A 540 26.92 -20.67 -8.92
N LEU A 541 28.19 -20.39 -9.11
CA LEU A 541 29.15 -20.15 -8.04
C LEU A 541 29.43 -18.68 -7.75
N PHE A 542 28.82 -17.77 -8.50
CA PHE A 542 28.94 -16.35 -8.24
C PHE A 542 28.11 -15.97 -7.00
N VAL A 543 28.78 -15.76 -5.87
CA VAL A 543 28.12 -15.53 -4.59
C VAL A 543 27.94 -14.02 -4.34
N ASN A 544 26.71 -13.56 -4.26
CA ASN A 544 26.41 -12.14 -3.97
C ASN A 544 26.33 -11.85 -2.46
N SER A 545 25.76 -12.80 -1.68
CA SER A 545 25.53 -12.58 -0.25
C SER A 545 25.51 -13.90 0.52
N MET A 546 25.84 -13.83 1.81
CA MET A 546 25.80 -14.99 2.70
C MET A 546 25.33 -14.57 4.10
N VAL A 547 24.58 -15.46 4.75
CA VAL A 547 24.14 -15.31 6.16
C VAL A 547 24.10 -16.68 6.83
N TYR A 548 24.72 -16.83 8.00
CA TYR A 548 24.60 -18.04 8.81
C TYR A 548 23.18 -18.18 9.37
N GLN A 549 22.55 -19.31 9.17
CA GLN A 549 21.32 -19.68 9.85
C GLN A 549 21.62 -20.11 11.31
N ASN A 550 22.66 -20.90 11.47
CA ASN A 550 23.26 -21.35 12.71
C ASN A 550 24.72 -21.78 12.44
N SER A 551 25.44 -22.32 13.41
CA SER A 551 26.85 -22.74 13.25
C SER A 551 27.06 -23.81 12.17
N ARG A 552 26.01 -24.52 11.75
CA ARG A 552 26.08 -25.62 10.77
C ARG A 552 25.56 -25.24 9.38
N HIS A 553 24.53 -24.39 9.30
CA HIS A 553 23.87 -24.03 8.05
C HIS A 553 24.18 -22.60 7.66
N ILE A 554 24.53 -22.39 6.41
CA ILE A 554 24.75 -21.07 5.82
C ILE A 554 23.89 -20.90 4.57
N TRP A 555 23.21 -19.77 4.49
CA TRP A 555 22.49 -19.36 3.30
C TRP A 555 23.43 -18.66 2.34
N ILE A 556 23.36 -19.02 1.05
CA ILE A 556 24.21 -18.49 -0.02
C ILE A 556 23.30 -17.96 -1.13
N GLY A 557 23.27 -16.67 -1.34
CA GLY A 557 22.60 -16.01 -2.45
C GLY A 557 23.54 -15.86 -3.64
N THR A 558 23.10 -16.26 -4.82
CA THR A 558 23.92 -16.33 -6.02
C THR A 558 23.37 -15.50 -7.17
N ASP A 559 24.20 -15.22 -8.17
CA ASP A 559 23.84 -14.54 -9.40
C ASP A 559 23.31 -15.56 -10.43
N GLY A 560 21.99 -15.74 -10.47
CA GLY A 560 21.31 -16.63 -11.42
C GLY A 560 21.11 -18.09 -10.96
N GLY A 561 21.74 -18.52 -9.85
CA GLY A 561 21.58 -19.88 -9.30
C GLY A 561 20.51 -20.02 -8.23
N GLY A 562 19.92 -18.93 -7.79
CA GLY A 562 18.95 -18.89 -6.69
C GLY A 562 19.60 -18.77 -5.31
N LEU A 563 18.92 -19.29 -4.32
CA LEU A 563 19.33 -19.31 -2.92
C LEU A 563 19.62 -20.74 -2.48
N TYR A 564 20.80 -20.95 -1.90
CA TYR A 564 21.19 -22.25 -1.38
C TYR A 564 21.22 -22.27 0.16
N ASP A 565 20.63 -23.29 0.76
CA ASP A 565 20.84 -23.70 2.15
C ASP A 565 21.94 -24.77 2.18
N TYR A 566 23.12 -24.42 2.68
CA TYR A 566 24.29 -25.28 2.66
C TYR A 566 24.63 -25.77 4.08
N ASP A 567 24.72 -27.10 4.25
CA ASP A 567 25.17 -27.75 5.50
C ASP A 567 26.70 -27.94 5.46
N LEU A 568 27.39 -27.13 6.26
CA LEU A 568 28.86 -27.13 6.39
C LEU A 568 29.44 -28.45 6.90
N THR A 569 28.64 -29.29 7.56
CA THR A 569 29.07 -30.58 8.14
C THR A 569 28.95 -31.73 7.15
N THR A 570 27.83 -31.78 6.43
CA THR A 570 27.53 -32.88 5.51
C THR A 570 27.79 -32.53 4.04
N ASN A 571 28.10 -31.29 3.74
CA ASN A 571 28.21 -30.72 2.39
C ASN A 571 26.93 -30.90 1.56
N LYS A 572 25.78 -31.11 2.19
CA LYS A 572 24.49 -31.17 1.50
C LYS A 572 23.98 -29.75 1.21
N LEU A 573 23.32 -29.60 0.10
CA LEU A 573 22.68 -28.34 -0.29
C LEU A 573 21.24 -28.57 -0.70
N ARG A 574 20.40 -27.60 -0.36
CA ARG A 574 19.05 -27.43 -0.90
C ARG A 574 19.00 -26.12 -1.67
N ASN A 575 18.44 -26.16 -2.86
CA ASN A 575 18.28 -24.98 -3.71
C ASN A 575 16.84 -24.46 -3.66
N TYR A 576 16.70 -23.15 -3.68
CA TYR A 576 15.44 -22.43 -3.85
C TYR A 576 15.59 -21.54 -5.10
N THR A 577 14.63 -21.66 -6.01
CA THR A 577 14.60 -20.96 -7.30
C THR A 577 13.23 -20.30 -7.53
N THR A 578 13.00 -19.79 -8.70
CA THR A 578 11.67 -19.33 -9.12
C THR A 578 10.61 -20.44 -9.10
N GLN A 579 11.02 -21.72 -9.17
CA GLN A 579 10.11 -22.87 -9.01
C GLN A 579 9.58 -22.98 -7.57
N GLU A 580 10.39 -22.59 -6.59
CA GLU A 580 9.99 -22.49 -5.16
C GLU A 580 9.46 -21.09 -4.82
N SER A 581 9.05 -20.30 -5.81
CA SER A 581 8.44 -18.96 -5.67
C SER A 581 9.39 -17.83 -5.31
N LEU A 582 10.71 -17.96 -5.56
CA LEU A 582 11.57 -16.78 -5.51
C LEU A 582 11.16 -15.76 -6.59
N PRO A 583 11.29 -14.45 -6.34
CA PRO A 583 11.05 -13.42 -7.36
C PRO A 583 11.99 -13.58 -8.57
N SER A 584 13.22 -14.01 -8.33
CA SER A 584 14.26 -14.28 -9.33
C SER A 584 15.29 -15.25 -8.79
N ASN A 585 16.06 -15.87 -9.71
CA ASN A 585 17.21 -16.69 -9.37
C ASN A 585 18.49 -15.86 -9.06
N THR A 586 18.46 -14.55 -9.28
CA THR A 586 19.55 -13.64 -8.89
C THR A 586 19.23 -13.04 -7.51
N VAL A 587 19.89 -13.57 -6.48
CA VAL A 587 19.71 -13.12 -5.07
C VAL A 587 20.86 -12.18 -4.70
N TYR A 588 20.53 -10.92 -4.39
CA TYR A 588 21.53 -9.87 -4.12
C TYR A 588 21.83 -9.66 -2.65
N GLY A 589 20.83 -9.59 -1.81
CA GLY A 589 21.00 -9.33 -0.38
C GLY A 589 20.28 -10.35 0.49
N LEU A 590 20.90 -10.72 1.62
CA LEU A 590 20.34 -11.62 2.62
C LEU A 590 20.48 -11.01 4.01
N ILE A 591 19.41 -11.03 4.81
CA ILE A 591 19.46 -10.57 6.18
C ILE A 591 18.46 -11.31 7.08
N LYS A 592 18.87 -11.66 8.29
CA LYS A 592 17.98 -12.22 9.33
C LYS A 592 17.19 -11.11 9.99
N GLY A 593 15.88 -11.17 9.92
CA GLY A 593 14.99 -10.32 10.69
C GLY A 593 14.89 -10.76 12.14
N LYS A 594 14.54 -9.84 13.05
CA LYS A 594 14.34 -10.13 14.49
C LYS A 594 13.25 -11.16 14.77
N ASN A 595 12.36 -11.41 13.82
CA ASN A 595 11.26 -12.38 13.89
C ASN A 595 11.63 -13.79 13.40
N GLY A 596 12.92 -14.06 13.15
CA GLY A 596 13.41 -15.35 12.66
C GLY A 596 13.17 -15.61 11.17
N LYS A 597 12.67 -14.63 10.42
CA LYS A 597 12.54 -14.71 8.97
C LYS A 597 13.88 -14.38 8.31
N LEU A 598 14.22 -15.11 7.24
CA LEU A 598 15.32 -14.73 6.36
C LEU A 598 14.74 -13.88 5.23
N TRP A 599 15.10 -12.61 5.20
CA TRP A 599 14.72 -11.69 4.14
C TRP A 599 15.75 -11.71 3.04
N LEU A 600 15.29 -11.53 1.79
CA LEU A 600 16.13 -11.50 0.61
C LEU A 600 15.65 -10.46 -0.40
N SER A 601 16.61 -9.85 -1.08
CA SER A 601 16.40 -8.98 -2.24
C SER A 601 16.95 -9.62 -3.50
N THR A 602 16.30 -9.34 -4.62
CA THR A 602 16.64 -9.86 -5.95
C THR A 602 16.68 -8.74 -6.98
N ASP A 603 17.06 -9.04 -8.21
CA ASP A 603 16.93 -8.13 -9.35
C ASP A 603 15.48 -7.86 -9.78
N LYS A 604 14.50 -8.63 -9.23
CA LYS A 604 13.07 -8.51 -9.59
C LYS A 604 12.13 -8.38 -8.40
N GLY A 605 12.64 -8.10 -7.20
CA GLY A 605 11.76 -7.90 -6.06
C GLY A 605 12.29 -8.45 -4.75
N LEU A 606 11.41 -8.52 -3.75
CA LEU A 606 11.69 -8.97 -2.39
C LEU A 606 10.97 -10.27 -2.07
N ALA A 607 11.56 -11.07 -1.20
CA ALA A 607 10.92 -12.22 -0.57
C ALA A 607 11.45 -12.43 0.85
N PHE A 608 10.82 -13.31 1.60
CA PHE A 608 11.40 -13.87 2.82
C PHE A 608 11.15 -15.38 2.90
N ILE A 609 12.00 -16.07 3.66
CA ILE A 609 11.80 -17.47 4.01
C ILE A 609 11.34 -17.57 5.47
N TYR A 610 10.27 -18.30 5.68
CA TYR A 610 9.74 -18.61 6.98
C TYR A 610 9.28 -20.06 7.03
N GLN A 611 9.75 -20.82 8.04
CA GLN A 611 9.45 -22.25 8.20
C GLN A 611 9.71 -23.08 6.90
N GLY A 612 10.79 -22.76 6.19
CA GLY A 612 11.20 -23.46 4.97
C GLY A 612 10.36 -23.17 3.72
N LYS A 613 9.45 -22.20 3.79
CA LYS A 613 8.65 -21.73 2.64
C LYS A 613 9.08 -20.33 2.22
N VAL A 614 9.14 -20.12 0.91
CA VAL A 614 9.37 -18.80 0.31
C VAL A 614 8.05 -18.03 0.25
N VAL A 615 8.07 -16.80 0.73
CA VAL A 615 6.98 -15.84 0.55
C VAL A 615 7.48 -14.72 -0.36
N ASN A 616 7.03 -14.75 -1.59
CA ASN A 616 7.32 -13.73 -2.59
C ASN A 616 6.48 -12.48 -2.29
N LEU A 617 7.08 -11.29 -2.36
CA LEU A 617 6.42 -10.02 -2.02
C LEU A 617 6.08 -9.16 -3.26
N ASN A 618 6.30 -9.67 -4.48
CA ASN A 618 6.06 -8.90 -5.70
C ASN A 618 4.58 -8.58 -5.97
N PHE A 619 3.67 -9.24 -5.24
CA PHE A 619 2.27 -8.85 -5.27
C PHE A 619 2.00 -7.48 -4.61
N PHE A 620 2.92 -6.97 -3.76
CA PHE A 620 2.85 -5.58 -3.30
C PHE A 620 3.40 -4.66 -4.39
N LYS A 621 2.54 -3.83 -4.94
CA LYS A 621 2.95 -2.82 -5.93
C LYS A 621 4.08 -1.95 -5.38
N GLY A 622 5.14 -1.79 -6.17
CA GLY A 622 6.31 -0.99 -5.81
C GLY A 622 7.43 -1.75 -5.13
N LEU A 623 7.25 -3.02 -4.74
CA LEU A 623 8.35 -3.90 -4.31
C LEU A 623 8.99 -4.65 -5.47
N GLU A 624 8.32 -4.75 -6.61
CA GLU A 624 8.84 -5.31 -7.86
C GLU A 624 9.80 -4.31 -8.51
N ARG A 625 11.08 -4.39 -8.13
CA ARG A 625 12.17 -3.55 -8.66
C ARG A 625 13.50 -4.27 -8.55
N GLU A 626 14.50 -3.73 -9.22
CA GLU A 626 15.89 -4.19 -9.10
C GLU A 626 16.52 -3.60 -7.84
N TYR A 627 16.94 -4.49 -6.92
CA TYR A 627 17.69 -4.14 -5.72
C TYR A 627 19.18 -4.24 -5.96
N ASN A 628 19.99 -3.61 -5.09
CA ASN A 628 21.43 -3.66 -5.19
C ASN A 628 22.04 -4.76 -4.31
N ARG A 629 23.24 -5.23 -4.70
CA ARG A 629 23.98 -6.26 -3.97
C ARG A 629 24.29 -5.80 -2.55
N MET A 630 24.11 -6.68 -1.58
CA MET A 630 24.40 -6.44 -0.17
C MET A 630 23.69 -5.23 0.47
N SER A 631 22.88 -4.49 -0.29
CA SER A 631 22.23 -3.26 0.18
C SER A 631 21.00 -3.58 1.05
N VAL A 632 21.24 -4.17 2.21
CA VAL A 632 20.21 -4.61 3.15
C VAL A 632 20.59 -4.32 4.60
N ALA A 633 19.65 -3.80 5.39
CA ALA A 633 19.87 -3.56 6.82
C ALA A 633 18.59 -3.86 7.63
N CYS A 634 18.79 -4.31 8.88
CA CYS A 634 17.74 -4.39 9.89
C CYS A 634 18.05 -3.39 10.99
N THR A 635 17.23 -2.37 11.14
CA THR A 635 17.45 -1.32 12.12
C THR A 635 17.13 -1.77 13.55
N SER A 636 17.58 -1.00 14.53
CA SER A 636 17.37 -1.31 15.97
C SER A 636 15.89 -1.34 16.37
N ASP A 637 15.04 -0.56 15.69
CA ASP A 637 13.57 -0.58 15.83
C ASP A 637 12.91 -1.71 15.02
N GLY A 638 13.67 -2.48 14.23
CA GLY A 638 13.21 -3.65 13.49
C GLY A 638 12.71 -3.36 12.08
N ARG A 639 12.89 -2.13 11.56
CA ARG A 639 12.63 -1.86 10.14
C ARG A 639 13.64 -2.60 9.26
N MET A 640 13.17 -3.06 8.11
CA MET A 640 14.01 -3.69 7.09
C MET A 640 14.24 -2.68 5.97
N LEU A 641 15.49 -2.39 5.66
CA LEU A 641 15.88 -1.43 4.62
C LEU A 641 16.51 -2.18 3.45
N PHE A 642 16.07 -1.88 2.23
CA PHE A 642 16.57 -2.49 1.00
C PHE A 642 16.92 -1.40 -0.01
N GLY A 643 18.20 -1.26 -0.32
CA GLY A 643 18.68 -0.32 -1.33
C GLY A 643 18.50 -0.85 -2.74
N SER A 644 18.21 0.05 -3.66
CA SER A 644 17.98 -0.21 -5.08
C SER A 644 18.63 0.85 -5.95
N ASN A 645 18.51 0.72 -7.26
CA ASN A 645 18.91 1.77 -8.21
C ASN A 645 17.97 3.00 -8.17
N ASP A 646 16.85 2.91 -7.44
CA ASP A 646 15.82 3.96 -7.36
C ASP A 646 15.49 4.31 -5.89
N GLY A 647 16.52 4.39 -5.06
CA GLY A 647 16.43 4.71 -3.64
C GLY A 647 16.33 3.48 -2.74
N VAL A 648 15.78 3.68 -1.54
CA VAL A 648 15.65 2.65 -0.51
C VAL A 648 14.18 2.37 -0.22
N VAL A 649 13.85 1.09 -0.12
CA VAL A 649 12.58 0.59 0.41
C VAL A 649 12.76 0.29 1.88
N ALA A 650 12.02 0.95 2.74
CA ALA A 650 11.98 0.71 4.17
C ALA A 650 10.65 0.02 4.56
N LEU A 651 10.75 -1.19 5.11
CA LEU A 651 9.60 -1.97 5.59
C LEU A 651 9.52 -1.90 7.11
N ALA A 652 8.34 -1.55 7.64
CA ALA A 652 8.13 -1.53 9.08
C ALA A 652 8.16 -2.95 9.70
N PRO A 653 8.45 -3.08 11.00
CA PRO A 653 8.46 -4.37 11.69
C PRO A 653 7.13 -5.14 11.60
N MET A 654 6.04 -4.41 11.45
CA MET A 654 4.67 -4.96 11.33
C MET A 654 4.33 -5.43 9.91
N PHE A 655 5.10 -5.04 8.87
CA PHE A 655 4.83 -5.37 7.48
C PHE A 655 4.51 -6.85 7.25
N ALA A 656 5.24 -7.73 7.91
CA ALA A 656 5.03 -9.17 7.78
C ALA A 656 3.92 -9.76 8.69
N LYS A 657 3.29 -8.97 9.57
CA LYS A 657 2.15 -9.43 10.41
C LYS A 657 0.81 -9.33 9.67
N GLY A 658 0.68 -8.36 8.75
CA GLY A 658 -0.54 -8.17 7.94
C GLY A 658 -0.75 -9.24 6.87
N LEU A 659 0.28 -10.05 6.56
CA LEU A 659 0.24 -11.07 5.50
C LEU A 659 -0.63 -12.31 5.82
N ASN A 660 -1.25 -12.39 6.98
CA ASN A 660 -2.10 -13.52 7.37
C ASN A 660 -3.58 -13.33 6.97
N TYR A 661 -3.93 -12.28 6.24
CA TYR A 661 -5.28 -12.13 5.71
C TYR A 661 -5.43 -13.02 4.48
N ALA A 662 -5.99 -14.22 4.70
CA ALA A 662 -6.49 -15.04 3.62
C ALA A 662 -7.82 -14.42 3.15
N ALA A 663 -7.80 -13.70 2.02
CA ALA A 663 -9.05 -13.34 1.38
C ALA A 663 -9.83 -14.63 1.06
N PRO A 664 -11.14 -14.68 1.35
CA PRO A 664 -11.91 -15.90 1.14
C PRO A 664 -11.90 -16.27 -0.34
N LEU A 665 -11.50 -17.51 -0.61
CA LEU A 665 -11.58 -18.07 -1.95
C LEU A 665 -13.06 -18.32 -2.28
N ARG A 666 -13.51 -17.83 -3.43
CA ARG A 666 -14.88 -18.02 -3.91
C ARG A 666 -14.90 -18.61 -5.30
N ILE A 667 -15.88 -19.44 -5.60
CA ILE A 667 -16.12 -19.88 -6.96
C ILE A 667 -16.79 -18.72 -7.68
N HIS A 668 -16.14 -18.25 -8.73
CA HIS A 668 -16.62 -17.16 -9.58
C HIS A 668 -17.37 -17.71 -10.80
N ARG A 669 -16.86 -18.79 -11.39
CA ARG A 669 -17.39 -19.34 -12.63
C ARG A 669 -17.23 -20.86 -12.67
N VAL A 670 -18.25 -21.53 -13.20
CA VAL A 670 -18.24 -22.97 -13.47
C VAL A 670 -18.66 -23.19 -14.92
N GLU A 671 -17.79 -23.79 -15.72
CA GLU A 671 -18.06 -24.16 -17.13
C GLU A 671 -18.05 -25.67 -17.26
N VAL A 672 -19.01 -26.20 -17.99
CA VAL A 672 -19.10 -27.61 -18.32
C VAL A 672 -18.90 -27.76 -19.82
N GLU A 673 -17.98 -28.65 -20.25
CA GLU A 673 -17.66 -28.96 -21.67
C GLU A 673 -17.13 -27.79 -22.53
N GLY A 674 -16.56 -26.72 -21.90
CA GLY A 674 -15.96 -25.61 -22.63
C GLY A 674 -16.89 -24.80 -23.52
N VAL A 675 -18.21 -25.06 -23.45
CA VAL A 675 -19.22 -24.34 -24.20
C VAL A 675 -19.79 -23.27 -23.27
N GLU A 676 -19.66 -22.00 -23.61
CA GLU A 676 -20.46 -20.92 -23.04
C GLU A 676 -21.95 -21.15 -23.29
N ARG A 677 -22.53 -22.02 -22.51
CA ARG A 677 -23.98 -22.20 -22.47
C ARG A 677 -24.49 -21.27 -21.38
N THR A 678 -24.74 -20.03 -21.71
CA THR A 678 -25.17 -18.97 -20.81
C THR A 678 -26.35 -19.35 -19.87
N ASP A 679 -27.29 -20.18 -20.30
CA ASP A 679 -28.42 -20.53 -19.50
C ASP A 679 -28.24 -21.79 -18.62
N GLN A 680 -27.49 -22.80 -19.08
CA GLN A 680 -27.19 -24.01 -18.31
C GLN A 680 -26.04 -23.76 -17.29
N TRP A 681 -25.15 -22.91 -17.61
CA TRP A 681 -24.02 -22.51 -16.80
C TRP A 681 -24.45 -21.81 -15.50
N ASN A 682 -25.36 -20.83 -15.61
CA ASN A 682 -25.92 -20.14 -14.46
C ASN A 682 -26.70 -21.08 -13.54
N LYS A 683 -27.29 -22.13 -14.09
CA LYS A 683 -28.02 -23.16 -13.33
C LYS A 683 -27.03 -24.01 -12.52
N SER A 684 -25.94 -24.46 -13.11
CA SER A 684 -24.91 -25.27 -12.43
C SER A 684 -24.26 -24.53 -11.28
N LEU A 685 -23.85 -23.24 -11.48
CA LEU A 685 -23.34 -22.40 -10.41
C LEU A 685 -24.37 -22.18 -9.30
N PHE A 686 -25.66 -21.99 -9.68
CA PHE A 686 -26.74 -21.79 -8.73
C PHE A 686 -26.98 -23.05 -7.88
N GLU A 687 -26.96 -24.23 -8.48
CA GLU A 687 -27.06 -25.51 -7.78
C GLU A 687 -25.93 -25.69 -6.78
N MET A 688 -24.70 -25.45 -7.18
CA MET A 688 -23.56 -25.49 -6.27
C MET A 688 -23.64 -24.48 -5.14
N LEU A 689 -24.14 -23.29 -5.38
CA LEU A 689 -24.30 -22.26 -4.34
C LEU A 689 -25.43 -22.56 -3.35
N GLN A 690 -26.43 -23.34 -3.74
CA GLN A 690 -27.54 -23.67 -2.88
C GLN A 690 -27.28 -24.89 -1.98
N ASP A 691 -26.77 -25.97 -2.52
CA ASP A 691 -26.60 -27.24 -1.81
C ASP A 691 -25.18 -27.76 -1.73
N GLY A 692 -24.22 -27.04 -2.34
CA GLY A 692 -22.82 -27.43 -2.39
C GLY A 692 -22.54 -28.61 -3.34
N THR A 693 -23.51 -28.99 -4.18
CA THR A 693 -23.41 -30.15 -5.06
C THR A 693 -23.62 -29.74 -6.52
N LEU A 694 -22.71 -30.18 -7.39
CA LEU A 694 -22.85 -30.02 -8.83
C LEU A 694 -23.24 -31.37 -9.45
N HIS A 695 -24.38 -31.45 -10.12
CA HIS A 695 -24.84 -32.64 -10.83
C HIS A 695 -24.43 -32.55 -12.31
N LEU A 696 -23.60 -33.49 -12.76
CA LEU A 696 -23.17 -33.61 -14.15
C LEU A 696 -23.82 -34.84 -14.82
N HIS A 697 -24.15 -34.71 -16.08
CA HIS A 697 -24.55 -35.87 -16.87
C HIS A 697 -23.35 -36.73 -17.26
N HIS A 698 -23.56 -38.01 -17.57
CA HIS A 698 -22.49 -38.99 -17.87
C HIS A 698 -21.58 -38.60 -19.06
N HIS A 699 -22.01 -37.70 -19.91
CA HIS A 699 -21.26 -37.19 -21.07
C HIS A 699 -20.58 -35.83 -20.79
N GLU A 700 -20.84 -35.20 -19.65
CA GLU A 700 -20.24 -33.92 -19.26
C GLU A 700 -18.91 -34.18 -18.53
N ASN A 701 -17.86 -34.41 -19.30
CA ASN A 701 -16.58 -34.92 -18.80
C ASN A 701 -15.54 -33.82 -18.51
N THR A 702 -15.78 -32.58 -18.98
CA THR A 702 -14.86 -31.47 -18.79
C THR A 702 -15.51 -30.41 -17.93
N LEU A 703 -14.87 -30.11 -16.80
CA LEU A 703 -15.29 -29.09 -15.85
C LEU A 703 -14.20 -28.05 -15.68
N ILE A 704 -14.51 -26.78 -15.92
CA ILE A 704 -13.63 -25.65 -15.61
C ILE A 704 -14.26 -24.89 -14.46
N VAL A 705 -13.52 -24.80 -13.36
CA VAL A 705 -13.93 -24.02 -12.17
C VAL A 705 -12.98 -22.86 -12.00
N SER A 706 -13.49 -21.65 -12.12
CA SER A 706 -12.74 -20.41 -11.90
C SER A 706 -12.97 -19.90 -10.48
N PHE A 707 -11.88 -19.63 -9.81
CA PHE A 707 -11.89 -19.10 -8.44
C PHE A 707 -11.46 -17.65 -8.45
N GLU A 708 -12.00 -16.86 -7.53
CA GLU A 708 -11.52 -15.52 -7.24
C GLU A 708 -11.28 -15.35 -5.74
N SER A 709 -10.28 -14.57 -5.42
CA SER A 709 -9.96 -14.12 -4.07
C SER A 709 -9.68 -12.63 -4.17
N ILE A 710 -10.59 -11.82 -3.62
CA ILE A 710 -10.56 -10.37 -3.82
C ILE A 710 -9.76 -9.71 -2.70
N ASN A 711 -8.65 -9.10 -3.08
CA ASN A 711 -7.82 -8.26 -2.23
C ASN A 711 -7.14 -7.20 -3.10
N TYR A 712 -7.31 -5.92 -2.76
CA TYR A 712 -6.77 -4.80 -3.55
C TYR A 712 -5.39 -4.34 -3.09
N GLN A 713 -4.94 -4.81 -1.92
CA GLN A 713 -3.64 -4.47 -1.34
C GLN A 713 -2.50 -5.38 -1.84
N TYR A 714 -2.86 -6.47 -2.54
CA TYR A 714 -1.92 -7.50 -3.00
C TYR A 714 -1.94 -7.63 -4.51
#